data_d59eb25e7a6122631cb133960437dd68
#
_entry.id   d59eb25e7a6122631cb133960437dd68
#
_cell.length_a   1.000
_cell.length_b   1.000
_cell.length_c   1.000
_cell.angle_alpha   90.00
_cell.angle_beta   90.00
_cell.angle_gamma   90.00
#
_symmetry.space_group_name_H-M   'P 1'
#
loop_
_entity.id
_entity.type
_entity.pdbx_description
1 polymer ?
#
loop_
_entity_poly.entity_id
_entity_poly.type
_entity_poly.pdbx_seq_one_letter_code
_entity_poly.pdbx_strand_id
1 'polypeptide(L)'
;ACLRVLRMSADRLNYRSGFTVYDDTDSRRLIEMITAELGLDQKRLPSRAVQAVISQAKSELIDFETFREEARSGPDPFRKRIADVYTQYQQRLLTANALDFDDLLMVTANLLQAFDDVREAYQARFQHILVDEFQDTNHAQNEIVKLLGEAHGNVSVVGDSDQSVYRWRGADIRNILEFERAFPNVTTIMLEQNFRSTQTILDAANAVIANNVGRQPKELFTVGDTGEPVKRYRAEDERDEAAWVSSEILRLHASKGLAWGDIAVFYRTNAQSLPLETSMKFTGIPYKVVGGAKFYDRREIKDILAYVRVLANPDDEVSARRIVNVPKRGIGDSSVARLAAWAQVQHVGFSEAIDHAEEAGLSAKALKGAQQLSKTLAELRPLVQTINPADFVQLVADRTGYLAELVAEHTHEADGRIENLGELATQAAEFDDVSAFLETVALVADSDELESDGTRVSLMTLHTAKGLEYPAVFVVGLEEGVFPHSRSLAEPNELEEERRLFYVGITRARRHLAISHAWSRTTWGRAQAAMPSRFVTEVPSHLVEDVGLGSPRRGSGYDSLAGDDHLRGAAFSPAIPLETAARNRVPRGSSGAEDLGLSVGEEVVHDHWGRGVVVAAKGEGARAQATVDFETVGKKNLLLSATPLRRA
;
A
#
# COMPACT_ATOMS: atom_id res chain seq x y z
N ALA A 1 6.97 -28.21 9.28
CA ALA A 1 6.49 -29.59 9.10
C ALA A 1 7.00 -30.15 7.78
N CYS A 2 6.59 -29.63 6.62
CA CYS A 2 6.87 -30.15 5.27
C CYS A 2 8.36 -30.39 5.00
N LEU A 3 9.24 -29.42 5.30
CA LEU A 3 10.69 -29.60 5.16
C LEU A 3 11.21 -30.87 5.88
N ARG A 4 10.68 -31.15 7.07
CA ARG A 4 11.09 -32.32 7.85
C ARG A 4 10.57 -33.62 7.24
N VAL A 5 9.35 -33.62 6.72
CA VAL A 5 8.78 -34.78 5.99
C VAL A 5 9.63 -35.08 4.76
N LEU A 6 9.93 -34.07 3.95
CA LEU A 6 10.73 -34.19 2.74
C LEU A 6 12.17 -34.65 3.02
N ARG A 7 12.82 -34.13 4.09
CA ARG A 7 14.17 -34.60 4.48
C ARG A 7 14.22 -36.10 4.76
N MET A 8 13.10 -36.69 5.19
CA MET A 8 13.03 -38.14 5.53
C MET A 8 12.59 -39.03 4.35
N SER A 9 11.87 -38.47 3.37
CA SER A 9 11.18 -39.31 2.36
C SER A 9 11.25 -38.76 0.93
N ALA A 10 12.02 -37.72 0.65
CA ALA A 10 12.09 -37.06 -0.66
C ALA A 10 12.76 -37.96 -1.73
N ASP A 11 13.52 -38.97 -1.32
CA ASP A 11 14.12 -39.96 -2.19
C ASP A 11 13.08 -40.73 -3.03
N ARG A 12 11.86 -40.88 -2.51
CA ARG A 12 10.71 -41.43 -3.25
C ARG A 12 10.32 -40.61 -4.47
N LEU A 13 10.60 -39.30 -4.45
CA LEU A 13 10.28 -38.33 -5.53
C LEU A 13 11.54 -37.86 -6.29
N ASN A 14 12.60 -38.68 -6.31
CA ASN A 14 13.87 -38.39 -6.98
C ASN A 14 14.65 -37.18 -6.42
N TYR A 15 14.34 -36.71 -5.21
CA TYR A 15 15.15 -35.74 -4.49
C TYR A 15 16.05 -36.44 -3.47
N ARG A 16 17.28 -35.98 -3.33
CA ARG A 16 18.17 -36.43 -2.26
C ARG A 16 17.84 -35.68 -0.98
N SER A 17 17.96 -36.30 0.18
CA SER A 17 17.64 -35.72 1.48
C SER A 17 18.40 -34.42 1.79
N GLY A 18 19.58 -34.22 1.19
CA GLY A 18 20.38 -32.99 1.29
C GLY A 18 20.01 -31.87 0.32
N PHE A 19 18.76 -31.79 -0.14
CA PHE A 19 18.33 -30.75 -1.07
C PHE A 19 18.49 -29.32 -0.51
N THR A 20 18.74 -28.38 -1.40
CA THR A 20 18.80 -26.94 -1.09
C THR A 20 17.40 -26.34 -1.13
N VAL A 21 17.11 -25.38 -0.25
CA VAL A 21 15.87 -24.59 -0.32
C VAL A 21 16.22 -23.23 -0.90
N TYR A 22 15.63 -22.92 -2.06
CA TYR A 22 15.78 -21.62 -2.72
C TYR A 22 14.83 -20.61 -2.10
N ASP A 23 15.38 -19.45 -1.78
CA ASP A 23 14.58 -18.30 -1.37
C ASP A 23 13.98 -17.55 -2.58
N ASP A 24 13.23 -16.49 -2.31
CA ASP A 24 12.61 -15.66 -3.33
C ASP A 24 13.61 -15.05 -4.32
N THR A 25 14.82 -14.72 -3.85
CA THR A 25 15.88 -14.13 -4.67
C THR A 25 16.51 -15.18 -5.57
N ASP A 26 16.79 -16.37 -5.04
CA ASP A 26 17.34 -17.49 -5.80
C ASP A 26 16.37 -17.95 -6.89
N SER A 27 15.10 -18.11 -6.52
CA SER A 27 14.01 -18.50 -7.44
C SER A 27 13.88 -17.51 -8.58
N ARG A 28 13.88 -16.22 -8.27
CA ARG A 28 13.81 -15.14 -9.28
C ARG A 28 15.02 -15.13 -10.20
N ARG A 29 16.22 -15.31 -9.64
CA ARG A 29 17.45 -15.36 -10.42
C ARG A 29 17.45 -16.54 -11.41
N LEU A 30 16.96 -17.70 -10.98
CA LEU A 30 16.82 -18.86 -11.86
C LEU A 30 15.82 -18.58 -13.00
N ILE A 31 14.67 -17.97 -12.69
CA ILE A 31 13.68 -17.54 -13.70
C ILE A 31 14.29 -16.53 -14.68
N GLU A 32 15.08 -15.56 -14.20
CA GLU A 32 15.78 -14.60 -15.07
C GLU A 32 16.76 -15.28 -16.03
N MET A 33 17.49 -16.27 -15.58
CA MET A 33 18.39 -17.05 -16.43
C MET A 33 17.61 -17.81 -17.52
N ILE A 34 16.52 -18.48 -17.15
CA ILE A 34 15.69 -19.25 -18.07
C ILE A 34 15.05 -18.33 -19.12
N THR A 35 14.47 -17.22 -18.70
CA THR A 35 13.83 -16.26 -19.63
C THR A 35 14.83 -15.67 -20.62
N ALA A 36 16.06 -15.40 -20.18
CA ALA A 36 17.14 -14.93 -21.06
C ALA A 36 17.56 -16.01 -22.09
N GLU A 37 17.71 -17.26 -21.67
CA GLU A 37 18.07 -18.39 -22.56
C GLU A 37 16.99 -18.72 -23.57
N LEU A 38 15.72 -18.59 -23.19
CA LEU A 38 14.58 -18.74 -24.11
C LEU A 38 14.41 -17.53 -25.05
N GLY A 39 15.26 -16.51 -24.93
CA GLY A 39 15.16 -15.29 -25.75
C GLY A 39 13.90 -14.48 -25.49
N LEU A 40 13.28 -14.62 -24.32
CA LEU A 40 12.07 -13.91 -23.96
C LEU A 40 12.40 -12.47 -23.53
N ASP A 41 11.57 -11.53 -23.97
CA ASP A 41 11.73 -10.12 -23.60
C ASP A 41 11.34 -9.89 -22.13
N GLN A 42 12.35 -9.72 -21.27
CA GLN A 42 12.18 -9.50 -19.84
C GLN A 42 11.38 -8.23 -19.50
N LYS A 43 11.24 -7.27 -20.43
CA LYS A 43 10.37 -6.11 -20.24
C LYS A 43 8.89 -6.46 -20.38
N ARG A 44 8.58 -7.43 -21.25
CA ARG A 44 7.21 -7.91 -21.46
C ARG A 44 6.86 -9.09 -20.55
N LEU A 45 7.85 -9.79 -20.04
CA LEU A 45 7.71 -10.93 -19.16
C LEU A 45 8.67 -10.77 -17.96
N PRO A 46 8.39 -9.87 -17.02
CA PRO A 46 9.22 -9.66 -15.84
C PRO A 46 9.31 -10.93 -15.00
N SER A 47 10.49 -11.22 -14.48
CA SER A 47 10.73 -12.42 -13.66
C SER A 47 9.80 -12.54 -12.44
N ARG A 48 9.42 -11.41 -11.85
CA ARG A 48 8.46 -11.36 -10.73
C ARG A 48 7.05 -11.77 -11.15
N ALA A 49 6.57 -11.33 -12.31
CA ALA A 49 5.26 -11.74 -12.82
C ALA A 49 5.23 -13.25 -13.12
N VAL A 50 6.30 -13.77 -13.71
CA VAL A 50 6.45 -15.22 -13.95
C VAL A 50 6.48 -15.99 -12.64
N GLN A 51 7.27 -15.54 -11.66
CA GLN A 51 7.36 -16.14 -10.33
C GLN A 51 5.99 -16.18 -9.64
N ALA A 52 5.24 -15.09 -9.67
CA ALA A 52 3.91 -15.02 -9.05
C ALA A 52 2.94 -16.04 -9.65
N VAL A 53 2.94 -16.21 -10.98
CA VAL A 53 2.08 -17.19 -11.65
C VAL A 53 2.50 -18.63 -11.32
N ILE A 54 3.81 -18.92 -11.26
CA ILE A 54 4.32 -20.25 -10.87
C ILE A 54 3.97 -20.56 -9.41
N SER A 55 4.16 -19.60 -8.51
CA SER A 55 3.81 -19.72 -7.08
C SER A 55 2.33 -20.01 -6.89
N GLN A 56 1.46 -19.28 -7.60
CA GLN A 56 0.03 -19.54 -7.58
C GLN A 56 -0.30 -20.95 -8.06
N ALA A 57 0.26 -21.39 -9.20
CA ALA A 57 0.02 -22.74 -9.72
C ALA A 57 0.45 -23.81 -8.70
N LYS A 58 1.62 -23.66 -8.08
CA LYS A 58 2.09 -24.60 -7.04
C LYS A 58 1.19 -24.59 -5.81
N SER A 59 0.70 -23.44 -5.37
CA SER A 59 -0.25 -23.32 -4.26
C SER A 59 -1.59 -24.01 -4.54
N GLU A 60 -1.98 -24.10 -5.81
CA GLU A 60 -3.17 -24.80 -6.31
C GLU A 60 -2.88 -26.28 -6.68
N LEU A 61 -1.67 -26.79 -6.39
CA LEU A 61 -1.19 -28.13 -6.74
C LEU A 61 -1.19 -28.42 -8.25
N ILE A 62 -1.09 -27.39 -9.08
CA ILE A 62 -0.95 -27.49 -10.53
C ILE A 62 0.53 -27.59 -10.86
N ASP A 63 0.97 -28.79 -11.24
CA ASP A 63 2.35 -29.02 -11.65
C ASP A 63 2.63 -28.42 -13.05
N PHE A 64 3.91 -28.42 -13.44
CA PHE A 64 4.34 -27.82 -14.71
C PHE A 64 3.79 -28.55 -15.94
N GLU A 65 3.46 -29.86 -15.85
CA GLU A 65 2.89 -30.62 -16.94
C GLU A 65 1.43 -30.25 -17.14
N THR A 66 0.64 -30.29 -16.09
CA THR A 66 -0.76 -29.84 -16.07
C THR A 66 -0.89 -28.40 -16.51
N PHE A 67 -0.07 -27.50 -15.96
CA PHE A 67 -0.05 -26.09 -16.35
C PHE A 67 0.23 -25.90 -17.86
N ARG A 68 1.16 -26.69 -18.41
CA ARG A 68 1.50 -26.65 -19.83
C ARG A 68 0.35 -27.13 -20.72
N GLU A 69 -0.38 -28.16 -20.31
CA GLU A 69 -1.54 -28.68 -21.04
C GLU A 69 -2.68 -27.66 -21.06
N GLU A 70 -2.98 -27.05 -19.90
CA GLU A 70 -3.97 -25.96 -19.79
C GLU A 70 -3.57 -24.76 -20.65
N ALA A 71 -2.32 -24.33 -20.57
CA ALA A 71 -1.82 -23.20 -21.34
C ALA A 71 -1.88 -23.44 -22.85
N ARG A 72 -1.62 -24.67 -23.32
CA ARG A 72 -1.73 -25.03 -24.75
C ARG A 72 -3.15 -24.93 -25.27
N SER A 73 -4.12 -25.34 -24.46
CA SER A 73 -5.54 -25.32 -24.77
C SER A 73 -6.14 -23.90 -24.75
N GLY A 74 -5.52 -23.00 -23.99
CA GLY A 74 -5.99 -21.63 -23.80
C GLY A 74 -5.57 -20.67 -24.93
N PRO A 75 -6.27 -19.54 -25.07
CA PRO A 75 -5.97 -18.53 -26.08
C PRO A 75 -4.79 -17.62 -25.70
N ASP A 76 -4.35 -17.60 -24.45
CA ASP A 76 -3.38 -16.64 -23.92
C ASP A 76 -1.93 -17.01 -24.28
N PRO A 77 -1.27 -16.22 -25.16
CA PRO A 77 0.12 -16.47 -25.54
C PRO A 77 1.11 -16.17 -24.39
N PHE A 78 0.74 -15.34 -23.40
CA PHE A 78 1.56 -15.06 -22.25
C PHE A 78 1.64 -16.29 -21.34
N ARG A 79 0.49 -16.93 -21.06
CA ARG A 79 0.43 -18.16 -20.26
C ARG A 79 1.22 -19.31 -20.92
N LYS A 80 1.24 -19.40 -22.27
CA LYS A 80 2.04 -20.40 -22.99
C LYS A 80 3.55 -20.22 -22.76
N ARG A 81 4.03 -18.97 -22.77
CA ARG A 81 5.45 -18.68 -22.50
C ARG A 81 5.83 -18.97 -21.05
N ILE A 82 4.94 -18.66 -20.11
CA ILE A 82 5.16 -19.02 -18.70
C ILE A 82 5.23 -20.53 -18.53
N ALA A 83 4.42 -21.31 -19.25
CA ALA A 83 4.47 -22.78 -19.20
C ALA A 83 5.84 -23.33 -19.64
N ASP A 84 6.45 -22.73 -20.68
CA ASP A 84 7.80 -23.09 -21.10
C ASP A 84 8.84 -22.76 -20.02
N VAL A 85 8.71 -21.59 -19.37
CA VAL A 85 9.58 -21.18 -18.26
C VAL A 85 9.38 -22.10 -17.06
N TYR A 86 8.14 -22.38 -16.66
CA TYR A 86 7.82 -23.25 -15.52
C TYR A 86 8.37 -24.66 -15.70
N THR A 87 8.22 -25.21 -16.90
CA THR A 87 8.79 -26.51 -17.23
C THR A 87 10.31 -26.55 -17.02
N GLN A 88 11.05 -25.57 -17.56
CA GLN A 88 12.49 -25.49 -17.37
C GLN A 88 12.89 -25.18 -15.93
N TYR A 89 12.13 -24.34 -15.26
CA TYR A 89 12.35 -23.98 -13.87
C TYR A 89 12.31 -25.22 -12.97
N GLN A 90 11.26 -26.04 -13.08
CA GLN A 90 11.11 -27.23 -12.26
C GLN A 90 12.17 -28.30 -12.59
N GLN A 91 12.50 -28.46 -13.87
CA GLN A 91 13.58 -29.38 -14.29
C GLN A 91 14.94 -28.97 -13.74
N ARG A 92 15.23 -27.67 -13.68
CA ARG A 92 16.49 -27.15 -13.11
C ARG A 92 16.54 -27.30 -11.60
N LEU A 93 15.44 -27.03 -10.91
CA LEU A 93 15.33 -27.29 -9.47
C LEU A 93 15.61 -28.76 -9.17
N LEU A 94 15.00 -29.67 -9.90
CA LEU A 94 15.23 -31.12 -9.74
C LEU A 94 16.70 -31.49 -10.01
N THR A 95 17.29 -30.98 -11.11
CA THR A 95 18.70 -31.24 -11.46
C THR A 95 19.65 -30.67 -10.40
N ALA A 96 19.36 -29.52 -9.85
CA ALA A 96 20.12 -28.89 -8.77
C ALA A 96 19.89 -29.55 -7.41
N ASN A 97 18.99 -30.52 -7.32
CA ASN A 97 18.48 -31.05 -6.06
C ASN A 97 18.04 -29.90 -5.13
N ALA A 98 17.18 -29.03 -5.63
CA ALA A 98 16.68 -27.86 -4.93
C ALA A 98 15.15 -27.82 -4.96
N LEU A 99 14.56 -27.20 -3.96
CA LEU A 99 13.13 -26.91 -3.82
C LEU A 99 12.97 -25.44 -3.46
N ASP A 100 11.97 -24.77 -4.00
CA ASP A 100 11.56 -23.46 -3.48
C ASP A 100 10.56 -23.61 -2.32
N PHE A 101 10.10 -22.50 -1.74
CA PHE A 101 9.16 -22.56 -0.61
C PHE A 101 7.81 -23.16 -1.00
N ASP A 102 7.33 -22.92 -2.21
CA ASP A 102 6.06 -23.48 -2.69
C ASP A 102 6.20 -24.99 -2.96
N ASP A 103 7.37 -25.43 -3.43
CA ASP A 103 7.67 -26.86 -3.58
C ASP A 103 7.63 -27.60 -2.25
N LEU A 104 8.01 -26.97 -1.13
CA LEU A 104 7.91 -27.62 0.17
C LEU A 104 6.48 -28.08 0.48
N LEU A 105 5.47 -27.32 0.02
CA LEU A 105 4.07 -27.70 0.17
C LEU A 105 3.63 -28.67 -0.92
N MET A 106 3.82 -28.32 -2.19
CA MET A 106 3.35 -29.11 -3.32
C MET A 106 3.97 -30.50 -3.34
N VAL A 107 5.30 -30.61 -3.17
CA VAL A 107 6.01 -31.90 -3.17
C VAL A 107 5.63 -32.73 -1.94
N THR A 108 5.34 -32.11 -0.78
CA THR A 108 4.81 -32.85 0.39
C THR A 108 3.41 -33.40 0.11
N ALA A 109 2.52 -32.62 -0.48
CA ALA A 109 1.19 -33.09 -0.85
C ALA A 109 1.30 -34.26 -1.84
N ASN A 110 2.11 -34.12 -2.90
CA ASN A 110 2.34 -35.16 -3.89
C ASN A 110 2.95 -36.45 -3.28
N LEU A 111 3.88 -36.31 -2.32
CA LEU A 111 4.47 -37.44 -1.59
C LEU A 111 3.40 -38.21 -0.82
N LEU A 112 2.54 -37.52 -0.10
CA LEU A 112 1.48 -38.11 0.70
C LEU A 112 0.36 -38.72 -0.18
N GLN A 113 0.12 -38.15 -1.36
CA GLN A 113 -0.85 -38.70 -2.32
C GLN A 113 -0.33 -39.95 -3.03
N ALA A 114 0.94 -39.94 -3.46
CA ALA A 114 1.49 -40.98 -4.29
C ALA A 114 1.97 -42.23 -3.52
N PHE A 115 2.31 -42.08 -2.22
CA PHE A 115 2.91 -43.15 -1.43
C PHE A 115 2.12 -43.44 -0.16
N ASP A 116 1.26 -44.46 -0.22
CA ASP A 116 0.39 -44.88 0.89
C ASP A 116 1.19 -45.24 2.14
N ASP A 117 2.32 -45.95 1.99
CA ASP A 117 3.19 -46.33 3.12
C ASP A 117 3.75 -45.11 3.87
N VAL A 118 4.09 -44.05 3.15
CA VAL A 118 4.54 -42.77 3.75
C VAL A 118 3.38 -42.08 4.45
N ARG A 119 2.23 -41.97 3.78
CA ARG A 119 1.02 -41.33 4.33
C ARG A 119 0.58 -42.04 5.61
N GLU A 120 0.45 -43.37 5.60
CA GLU A 120 0.05 -44.18 6.75
C GLU A 120 1.02 -44.04 7.93
N ALA A 121 2.34 -43.98 7.67
CA ALA A 121 3.33 -43.75 8.70
C ALA A 121 3.16 -42.40 9.42
N TYR A 122 2.84 -41.33 8.65
CA TYR A 122 2.59 -40.02 9.23
C TYR A 122 1.21 -39.90 9.90
N GLN A 123 0.18 -40.56 9.37
CA GLN A 123 -1.13 -40.69 10.00
C GLN A 123 -1.03 -41.39 11.36
N ALA A 124 -0.29 -42.49 11.42
CA ALA A 124 -0.04 -43.21 12.68
C ALA A 124 0.76 -42.36 13.70
N ARG A 125 1.67 -41.54 13.21
CA ARG A 125 2.50 -40.67 14.04
C ARG A 125 1.75 -39.45 14.58
N PHE A 126 0.95 -38.78 13.73
CA PHE A 126 0.22 -37.55 14.08
C PHE A 126 -1.23 -37.88 14.44
N GLN A 127 -1.45 -38.39 15.63
CA GLN A 127 -2.77 -38.81 16.11
C GLN A 127 -3.69 -37.61 16.42
N HIS A 128 -3.14 -36.40 16.56
CA HIS A 128 -3.86 -35.14 16.79
C HIS A 128 -3.27 -34.09 15.85
N ILE A 129 -4.11 -33.46 15.05
CA ILE A 129 -3.74 -32.38 14.13
C ILE A 129 -4.49 -31.13 14.59
N LEU A 130 -3.75 -30.08 14.94
CA LEU A 130 -4.31 -28.77 15.29
C LEU A 130 -3.76 -27.76 14.32
N VAL A 131 -4.67 -27.00 13.69
CA VAL A 131 -4.32 -25.93 12.74
C VAL A 131 -4.94 -24.65 13.22
N ASP A 132 -4.11 -23.65 13.43
CA ASP A 132 -4.53 -22.29 13.77
C ASP A 132 -4.57 -21.42 12.51
N GLU A 133 -5.36 -20.31 12.55
CA GLU A 133 -5.56 -19.37 11.44
C GLU A 133 -5.95 -20.09 10.12
N PHE A 134 -6.84 -21.09 10.21
CA PHE A 134 -7.15 -21.99 9.10
C PHE A 134 -7.72 -21.27 7.87
N GLN A 135 -8.36 -20.10 8.05
CA GLN A 135 -8.87 -19.26 6.96
C GLN A 135 -7.77 -18.68 6.06
N ASP A 136 -6.51 -18.71 6.50
CA ASP A 136 -5.36 -18.21 5.73
C ASP A 136 -4.61 -19.31 4.97
N THR A 137 -5.11 -20.55 5.03
CA THR A 137 -4.50 -21.67 4.33
C THR A 137 -4.78 -21.62 2.83
N ASN A 138 -3.75 -21.98 2.02
CA ASN A 138 -3.93 -22.22 0.60
C ASN A 138 -4.39 -23.68 0.33
N HIS A 139 -4.69 -23.97 -0.94
CA HIS A 139 -5.19 -25.30 -1.32
C HIS A 139 -4.18 -26.43 -0.99
N ALA A 140 -2.89 -26.24 -1.25
CA ALA A 140 -1.85 -27.23 -0.93
C ALA A 140 -1.76 -27.55 0.57
N GLN A 141 -1.84 -26.51 1.42
CA GLN A 141 -1.84 -26.68 2.88
C GLN A 141 -3.08 -27.44 3.37
N ASN A 142 -4.25 -27.09 2.83
CA ASN A 142 -5.52 -27.77 3.15
C ASN A 142 -5.47 -29.24 2.75
N GLU A 143 -4.92 -29.55 1.57
CA GLU A 143 -4.79 -30.92 1.09
C GLU A 143 -3.86 -31.77 1.97
N ILE A 144 -2.73 -31.19 2.44
CA ILE A 144 -1.85 -31.87 3.40
C ILE A 144 -2.59 -32.19 4.70
N VAL A 145 -3.41 -31.25 5.22
CA VAL A 145 -4.22 -31.48 6.43
C VAL A 145 -5.21 -32.61 6.23
N LYS A 146 -5.90 -32.64 5.08
CA LYS A 146 -6.85 -33.72 4.73
C LYS A 146 -6.14 -35.06 4.67
N LEU A 147 -5.06 -35.19 3.90
CA LEU A 147 -4.30 -36.41 3.73
C LEU A 147 -3.76 -36.98 5.06
N LEU A 148 -3.33 -36.11 5.95
CA LEU A 148 -2.85 -36.54 7.27
C LEU A 148 -3.99 -36.92 8.22
N GLY A 149 -5.14 -36.24 8.12
CA GLY A 149 -6.29 -36.42 9.02
C GLY A 149 -7.26 -37.52 8.61
N GLU A 150 -7.24 -37.96 7.35
CA GLU A 150 -8.23 -38.81 6.73
C GLU A 150 -8.43 -40.16 7.48
N ALA A 151 -7.37 -40.79 7.96
CA ALA A 151 -7.42 -42.11 8.60
C ALA A 151 -8.13 -42.10 9.98
N HIS A 152 -8.00 -41.04 10.74
CA HIS A 152 -8.47 -40.99 12.13
C HIS A 152 -9.49 -39.87 12.40
N GLY A 153 -9.64 -38.92 11.49
CA GLY A 153 -10.59 -37.82 11.63
C GLY A 153 -10.33 -36.86 12.82
N ASN A 154 -9.20 -37.02 13.52
CA ASN A 154 -8.88 -36.28 14.72
C ASN A 154 -8.14 -34.98 14.37
N VAL A 155 -8.84 -34.11 13.68
CA VAL A 155 -8.36 -32.81 13.20
C VAL A 155 -9.16 -31.71 13.87
N SER A 156 -8.48 -30.76 14.48
CA SER A 156 -9.06 -29.55 15.05
C SER A 156 -8.50 -28.34 14.31
N VAL A 157 -9.37 -27.53 13.75
CA VAL A 157 -8.99 -26.27 13.11
C VAL A 157 -9.58 -25.09 13.87
N VAL A 158 -8.82 -24.04 14.03
CA VAL A 158 -9.27 -22.78 14.61
C VAL A 158 -9.09 -21.70 13.56
N GLY A 159 -10.08 -20.85 13.40
CA GLY A 159 -10.00 -19.77 12.45
C GLY A 159 -11.21 -18.86 12.48
N ASP A 160 -11.08 -17.76 11.80
CA ASP A 160 -12.10 -16.74 11.68
C ASP A 160 -12.26 -16.32 10.21
N SER A 161 -13.36 -16.74 9.57
CA SER A 161 -13.65 -16.40 8.17
C SER A 161 -13.66 -14.88 7.93
N ASP A 162 -14.02 -14.09 8.97
CA ASP A 162 -14.05 -12.64 8.90
C ASP A 162 -12.64 -12.00 8.97
N GLN A 163 -11.60 -12.79 9.25
CA GLN A 163 -10.19 -12.37 9.26
C GLN A 163 -9.37 -12.94 8.07
N SER A 164 -10.03 -13.51 7.05
CA SER A 164 -9.37 -13.96 5.83
C SER A 164 -9.00 -12.77 4.95
N VAL A 165 -7.72 -12.37 4.95
CA VAL A 165 -7.19 -11.16 4.27
C VAL A 165 -5.91 -11.44 3.46
N TYR A 166 -5.61 -12.71 3.19
CA TYR A 166 -4.39 -13.13 2.46
C TYR A 166 -4.69 -13.86 1.14
N ARG A 167 -5.82 -13.58 0.49
CA ARG A 167 -6.16 -14.14 -0.82
C ARG A 167 -5.08 -13.86 -1.86
N TRP A 168 -4.49 -12.68 -1.83
CA TRP A 168 -3.38 -12.30 -2.70
C TRP A 168 -2.10 -13.12 -2.49
N ARG A 169 -2.01 -13.89 -1.39
CA ARG A 169 -0.97 -14.91 -1.11
C ARG A 169 -1.45 -16.34 -1.37
N GLY A 170 -2.60 -16.52 -2.02
CA GLY A 170 -3.16 -17.83 -2.32
C GLY A 170 -4.03 -18.42 -1.23
N ALA A 171 -4.33 -17.69 -0.13
CA ALA A 171 -5.29 -18.16 0.87
C ALA A 171 -6.69 -18.32 0.25
N ASP A 172 -7.39 -19.39 0.63
CA ASP A 172 -8.73 -19.69 0.15
C ASP A 172 -9.70 -19.85 1.33
N ILE A 173 -10.56 -18.86 1.50
CA ILE A 173 -11.58 -18.85 2.55
C ILE A 173 -12.51 -20.07 2.49
N ARG A 174 -12.66 -20.70 1.31
CA ARG A 174 -13.47 -21.91 1.16
C ARG A 174 -12.96 -23.06 2.02
N ASN A 175 -11.66 -23.10 2.30
CA ASN A 175 -11.07 -24.13 3.15
C ASN A 175 -11.74 -24.22 4.52
N ILE A 176 -12.01 -23.07 5.17
CA ILE A 176 -12.72 -23.05 6.46
C ILE A 176 -14.24 -23.19 6.30
N LEU A 177 -14.83 -22.56 5.26
CA LEU A 177 -16.29 -22.60 5.04
C LEU A 177 -16.76 -23.99 4.61
N GLU A 178 -15.92 -24.79 3.97
CA GLU A 178 -16.24 -26.12 3.46
C GLU A 178 -15.58 -27.27 4.24
N PHE A 179 -14.99 -26.95 5.40
CA PHE A 179 -14.29 -27.94 6.23
C PHE A 179 -15.16 -29.15 6.58
N GLU A 180 -16.45 -28.92 6.87
CA GLU A 180 -17.43 -29.98 7.18
C GLU A 180 -17.63 -30.97 6.01
N ARG A 181 -17.38 -30.57 4.77
CA ARG A 181 -17.46 -31.48 3.61
C ARG A 181 -16.31 -32.48 3.57
N ALA A 182 -15.13 -32.05 4.06
CA ALA A 182 -13.95 -32.91 4.12
C ALA A 182 -13.98 -33.87 5.31
N PHE A 183 -14.61 -33.47 6.40
CA PHE A 183 -14.71 -34.25 7.64
C PHE A 183 -16.16 -34.36 8.08
N PRO A 184 -16.87 -35.49 7.79
CA PRO A 184 -18.32 -35.57 7.95
C PRO A 184 -18.84 -35.56 9.39
N ASN A 185 -17.99 -35.74 10.40
CA ASN A 185 -18.35 -35.79 11.81
C ASN A 185 -17.82 -34.56 12.58
N VAL A 186 -17.83 -33.38 11.97
CA VAL A 186 -17.34 -32.15 12.59
C VAL A 186 -18.27 -31.67 13.69
N THR A 187 -17.70 -31.23 14.79
CA THR A 187 -18.39 -30.43 15.82
C THR A 187 -17.88 -29.00 15.72
N THR A 188 -18.74 -28.08 15.33
CA THR A 188 -18.42 -26.65 15.23
C THR A 188 -18.75 -25.95 16.53
N ILE A 189 -17.77 -25.27 17.12
CA ILE A 189 -17.89 -24.49 18.36
C ILE A 189 -17.64 -23.03 18.03
N MET A 190 -18.64 -22.17 18.25
CA MET A 190 -18.51 -20.73 18.04
C MET A 190 -17.88 -20.07 19.28
N LEU A 191 -16.77 -19.35 19.06
CA LEU A 191 -16.08 -18.59 20.11
C LEU A 191 -16.45 -17.11 19.95
N GLU A 192 -17.59 -16.71 20.51
CA GLU A 192 -18.14 -15.36 20.33
C GLU A 192 -17.74 -14.40 21.43
N GLN A 193 -17.37 -14.90 22.62
CA GLN A 193 -16.92 -14.06 23.72
C GLN A 193 -15.53 -13.52 23.45
N ASN A 194 -15.42 -12.19 23.36
CA ASN A 194 -14.16 -11.48 23.14
C ASN A 194 -13.60 -10.95 24.48
N PHE A 195 -12.29 -11.09 24.66
CA PHE A 195 -11.57 -10.67 25.87
C PHE A 195 -10.62 -9.50 25.62
N ARG A 196 -10.58 -8.98 24.38
CA ARG A 196 -9.65 -7.92 23.96
C ARG A 196 -10.30 -6.55 24.00
N SER A 197 -11.42 -6.41 23.30
CA SER A 197 -12.02 -5.12 22.96
C SER A 197 -13.21 -4.78 23.85
N THR A 198 -13.53 -3.50 23.98
CA THR A 198 -14.74 -3.01 24.60
C THR A 198 -15.96 -3.28 23.70
N GLN A 199 -17.17 -3.30 24.29
CA GLN A 199 -18.41 -3.65 23.55
C GLN A 199 -18.66 -2.69 22.39
N THR A 200 -18.46 -1.37 22.57
CA THR A 200 -18.64 -0.38 21.50
C THR A 200 -17.80 -0.69 20.26
N ILE A 201 -16.54 -1.15 20.46
CA ILE A 201 -15.66 -1.54 19.35
C ILE A 201 -16.18 -2.82 18.67
N LEU A 202 -16.67 -3.79 19.45
CA LEU A 202 -17.23 -5.04 18.92
C LEU A 202 -18.52 -4.78 18.14
N ASP A 203 -19.42 -3.92 18.64
CA ASP A 203 -20.65 -3.56 17.96
C ASP A 203 -20.36 -2.86 16.61
N ALA A 204 -19.34 -1.99 16.58
CA ALA A 204 -18.89 -1.37 15.33
C ALA A 204 -18.34 -2.42 14.35
N ALA A 205 -17.52 -3.36 14.82
CA ALA A 205 -16.95 -4.43 14.02
C ALA A 205 -18.04 -5.39 13.50
N ASN A 206 -18.97 -5.81 14.36
CA ASN A 206 -20.10 -6.65 13.98
C ASN A 206 -20.96 -5.99 12.89
N ALA A 207 -21.27 -4.70 13.04
CA ALA A 207 -22.07 -3.96 12.07
C ALA A 207 -21.39 -3.85 10.69
N VAL A 208 -20.10 -3.61 10.67
CA VAL A 208 -19.30 -3.55 9.43
C VAL A 208 -19.31 -4.92 8.74
N ILE A 209 -18.94 -5.98 9.46
CA ILE A 209 -18.74 -7.29 8.85
C ILE A 209 -20.04 -7.97 8.44
N ALA A 210 -21.17 -7.58 9.03
CA ALA A 210 -22.50 -8.07 8.67
C ALA A 210 -22.88 -7.77 7.20
N ASN A 211 -22.21 -6.81 6.56
CA ASN A 211 -22.42 -6.49 5.14
C ASN A 211 -21.76 -7.49 4.18
N ASN A 212 -20.94 -8.43 4.66
CA ASN A 212 -20.39 -9.52 3.86
C ASN A 212 -21.40 -10.68 3.78
N VAL A 213 -21.58 -11.22 2.58
CA VAL A 213 -22.50 -12.35 2.33
C VAL A 213 -21.82 -13.70 2.53
N GLY A 214 -20.57 -13.82 2.08
CA GLY A 214 -19.79 -15.05 2.12
C GLY A 214 -19.10 -15.29 3.48
N ARG A 215 -19.88 -15.36 4.59
CA ARG A 215 -19.32 -15.54 5.94
C ARG A 215 -20.12 -16.55 6.76
N GLN A 216 -19.49 -17.11 7.80
CA GLN A 216 -20.17 -17.85 8.85
C GLN A 216 -20.71 -16.83 9.87
N PRO A 217 -22.03 -16.74 10.09
CA PRO A 217 -22.61 -15.76 11.00
C PRO A 217 -22.12 -15.98 12.42
N LYS A 218 -21.65 -14.91 13.06
CA LYS A 218 -21.31 -14.85 14.47
C LYS A 218 -21.46 -13.41 14.95
N GLU A 219 -21.62 -13.24 16.26
CA GLU A 219 -21.73 -11.93 16.90
C GLU A 219 -20.76 -11.86 18.08
N LEU A 220 -19.73 -11.04 17.97
CA LEU A 220 -18.76 -10.87 19.05
C LEU A 220 -19.36 -10.03 20.17
N PHE A 221 -19.21 -10.50 21.40
CA PHE A 221 -19.61 -9.78 22.61
C PHE A 221 -18.52 -9.86 23.70
N THR A 222 -18.56 -8.94 24.65
CA THR A 222 -17.71 -8.98 25.82
C THR A 222 -18.54 -8.81 27.10
N VAL A 223 -18.04 -9.39 28.19
CA VAL A 223 -18.55 -9.14 29.55
C VAL A 223 -17.80 -8.01 30.24
N GLY A 224 -16.85 -7.40 29.56
CA GLY A 224 -16.06 -6.27 30.04
C GLY A 224 -16.77 -4.93 29.88
N ASP A 225 -16.00 -3.86 29.79
CA ASP A 225 -16.51 -2.49 29.72
C ASP A 225 -17.22 -2.21 28.37
N THR A 226 -18.24 -1.34 28.41
CA THR A 226 -18.88 -0.82 27.18
C THR A 226 -17.87 -0.06 26.34
N GLY A 227 -17.02 0.76 26.97
CA GLY A 227 -16.01 1.57 26.30
C GLY A 227 -16.49 2.94 25.83
N GLU A 228 -15.55 3.71 25.31
CA GLU A 228 -15.81 5.04 24.73
C GLU A 228 -16.37 4.90 23.30
N PRO A 229 -17.13 5.89 22.79
CA PRO A 229 -17.52 5.93 21.39
C PRO A 229 -16.31 5.93 20.44
N VAL A 230 -16.49 5.37 19.25
CA VAL A 230 -15.50 5.42 18.17
C VAL A 230 -15.37 6.87 17.71
N LYS A 231 -14.16 7.43 17.77
CA LYS A 231 -13.93 8.78 17.26
C LYS A 231 -13.84 8.76 15.74
N ARG A 232 -14.62 9.64 15.09
CA ARG A 232 -14.58 9.83 13.65
C ARG A 232 -14.14 11.23 13.31
N TYR A 233 -12.97 11.35 12.66
CA TYR A 233 -12.44 12.62 12.22
C TYR A 233 -12.61 12.81 10.71
N ARG A 234 -13.06 14.00 10.33
CA ARG A 234 -13.18 14.41 8.94
C ARG A 234 -12.19 15.51 8.66
N ALA A 235 -11.11 15.16 8.00
CA ALA A 235 -10.03 16.06 7.63
C ALA A 235 -10.33 16.86 6.36
N GLU A 236 -9.67 18.01 6.19
CA GLU A 236 -9.66 18.75 4.92
C GLU A 236 -8.81 18.02 3.87
N ASP A 237 -7.62 17.58 4.28
CA ASP A 237 -6.67 16.84 3.45
C ASP A 237 -5.84 15.83 4.30
N GLU A 238 -4.86 15.16 3.67
CA GLU A 238 -3.99 14.18 4.32
C GLU A 238 -3.08 14.78 5.40
N ARG A 239 -2.79 16.08 5.33
CA ARG A 239 -1.95 16.77 6.32
C ARG A 239 -2.75 17.14 7.55
N ASP A 240 -3.97 17.63 7.35
CA ASP A 240 -4.91 17.87 8.44
C ASP A 240 -5.26 16.57 9.17
N GLU A 241 -5.43 15.45 8.42
CA GLU A 241 -5.60 14.12 8.98
C GLU A 241 -4.42 13.73 9.87
N ALA A 242 -3.19 13.85 9.37
CA ALA A 242 -1.97 13.51 10.10
C ALA A 242 -1.73 14.42 11.32
N ALA A 243 -2.03 15.70 11.21
CA ALA A 243 -1.93 16.66 12.31
C ALA A 243 -2.92 16.34 13.44
N TRP A 244 -4.17 16.00 13.07
CA TRP A 244 -5.17 15.56 14.05
C TRP A 244 -4.75 14.27 14.75
N VAL A 245 -4.29 13.25 14.00
CA VAL A 245 -3.80 11.98 14.56
C VAL A 245 -2.69 12.25 15.56
N SER A 246 -1.69 13.06 15.21
CA SER A 246 -0.59 13.42 16.12
C SER A 246 -1.08 14.13 17.38
N SER A 247 -2.00 15.08 17.24
CA SER A 247 -2.61 15.81 18.37
C SER A 247 -3.38 14.87 19.30
N GLU A 248 -4.15 13.92 18.74
CA GLU A 248 -4.92 12.96 19.54
C GLU A 248 -4.01 11.93 20.23
N ILE A 249 -2.91 11.52 19.60
CA ILE A 249 -1.87 10.68 20.23
C ILE A 249 -1.25 11.40 21.43
N LEU A 250 -0.88 12.69 21.29
CA LEU A 250 -0.37 13.49 22.39
C LEU A 250 -1.40 13.61 23.52
N ARG A 251 -2.68 13.82 23.17
CA ARG A 251 -3.77 13.87 24.15
C ARG A 251 -3.92 12.56 24.91
N LEU A 252 -3.92 11.42 24.22
CA LEU A 252 -4.01 10.09 24.84
C LEU A 252 -2.82 9.81 25.76
N HIS A 253 -1.61 10.15 25.31
CA HIS A 253 -0.40 10.02 26.12
C HIS A 253 -0.47 10.87 27.39
N ALA A 254 -0.81 12.17 27.27
CA ALA A 254 -0.83 13.10 28.39
C ALA A 254 -2.02 12.89 29.34
N SER A 255 -3.24 12.65 28.82
CA SER A 255 -4.45 12.62 29.63
C SER A 255 -4.88 11.22 30.10
N LYS A 256 -4.53 10.16 29.34
CA LYS A 256 -4.88 8.77 29.63
C LYS A 256 -3.69 7.94 30.11
N GLY A 257 -2.46 8.51 30.08
CA GLY A 257 -1.24 7.85 30.53
C GLY A 257 -0.80 6.68 29.66
N LEU A 258 -1.26 6.61 28.40
CA LEU A 258 -0.85 5.56 27.46
C LEU A 258 0.62 5.74 27.10
N ALA A 259 1.40 4.65 27.14
CA ALA A 259 2.75 4.65 26.61
C ALA A 259 2.71 4.78 25.08
N TRP A 260 3.78 5.30 24.47
CA TRP A 260 3.86 5.40 23.00
C TRP A 260 3.64 4.05 22.30
N GLY A 261 4.15 2.96 22.88
CA GLY A 261 3.97 1.60 22.33
C GLY A 261 2.56 1.02 22.47
N ASP A 262 1.68 1.69 23.24
CA ASP A 262 0.28 1.32 23.36
C ASP A 262 -0.58 1.83 22.20
N ILE A 263 0.02 2.61 21.29
CA ILE A 263 -0.69 3.34 20.24
C ILE A 263 -0.20 2.86 18.87
N ALA A 264 -1.15 2.55 18.00
CA ALA A 264 -0.87 2.20 16.61
C ALA A 264 -1.73 3.01 15.64
N VAL A 265 -1.15 3.31 14.47
CA VAL A 265 -1.85 3.92 13.34
C VAL A 265 -1.79 2.96 12.16
N PHE A 266 -2.95 2.59 11.66
CA PHE A 266 -3.11 1.65 10.56
C PHE A 266 -3.58 2.37 9.31
N TYR A 267 -2.96 2.01 8.19
CA TYR A 267 -3.30 2.52 6.87
C TYR A 267 -3.37 1.38 5.85
N ARG A 268 -4.02 1.64 4.70
CA ARG A 268 -4.19 0.62 3.65
C ARG A 268 -2.92 0.41 2.85
N THR A 269 -2.23 1.47 2.49
CA THR A 269 -1.03 1.44 1.67
C THR A 269 0.13 2.18 2.32
N ASN A 270 1.34 1.74 2.00
CA ASN A 270 2.55 2.32 2.56
C ASN A 270 2.76 3.80 2.18
N ALA A 271 2.19 4.26 1.07
CA ALA A 271 2.27 5.66 0.65
C ALA A 271 1.68 6.61 1.72
N GLN A 272 0.63 6.17 2.42
CA GLN A 272 -0.05 6.97 3.46
C GLN A 272 0.81 7.21 4.71
N SER A 273 1.97 6.54 4.87
CA SER A 273 2.80 6.74 6.06
C SER A 273 3.50 8.10 6.10
N LEU A 274 3.83 8.68 4.94
CA LEU A 274 4.68 9.86 4.88
C LEU A 274 4.08 11.11 5.55
N PRO A 275 2.82 11.50 5.32
CA PRO A 275 2.22 12.61 6.07
C PRO A 275 2.22 12.38 7.58
N LEU A 276 1.96 11.13 8.02
CA LEU A 276 2.00 10.73 9.43
C LEU A 276 3.41 10.81 10.01
N GLU A 277 4.40 10.27 9.31
CA GLU A 277 5.82 10.33 9.70
C GLU A 277 6.28 11.78 9.84
N THR A 278 5.92 12.62 8.88
CA THR A 278 6.24 14.06 8.89
C THR A 278 5.60 14.78 10.09
N SER A 279 4.31 14.54 10.33
CA SER A 279 3.58 15.16 11.44
C SER A 279 4.12 14.71 12.80
N MET A 280 4.38 13.40 12.98
CA MET A 280 4.93 12.87 14.23
C MET A 280 6.34 13.39 14.51
N LYS A 281 7.17 13.52 13.47
CA LYS A 281 8.50 14.10 13.59
C LYS A 281 8.43 15.58 14.02
N PHE A 282 7.57 16.35 13.39
CA PHE A 282 7.37 17.77 13.74
C PHE A 282 6.87 17.95 15.18
N THR A 283 6.01 17.04 15.66
CA THR A 283 5.46 17.08 17.03
C THR A 283 6.34 16.38 18.08
N GLY A 284 7.47 15.77 17.67
CA GLY A 284 8.38 15.06 18.59
C GLY A 284 7.84 13.72 19.10
N ILE A 285 6.85 13.11 18.43
CA ILE A 285 6.31 11.80 18.79
C ILE A 285 7.25 10.71 18.28
N PRO A 286 7.80 9.84 19.16
CA PRO A 286 8.64 8.74 18.73
C PRO A 286 7.80 7.67 18.02
N TYR A 287 8.18 7.29 16.81
CA TYR A 287 7.46 6.29 16.01
C TYR A 287 8.39 5.26 15.38
N LYS A 288 7.81 4.14 14.94
CA LYS A 288 8.44 3.12 14.10
C LYS A 288 7.48 2.66 13.01
N VAL A 289 8.02 2.40 11.82
CA VAL A 289 7.26 1.75 10.73
C VAL A 289 7.49 0.25 10.84
N VAL A 290 6.43 -0.52 11.02
CA VAL A 290 6.47 -1.98 11.20
C VAL A 290 6.24 -2.68 9.86
N GLY A 291 7.11 -3.63 9.53
CA GLY A 291 6.98 -4.42 8.29
C GLY A 291 7.46 -3.72 7.03
N GLY A 292 8.11 -2.57 7.14
CA GLY A 292 8.62 -1.82 6.01
C GLY A 292 9.79 -0.90 6.38
N ALA A 293 10.53 -0.45 5.38
CA ALA A 293 11.48 0.65 5.53
C ALA A 293 10.73 1.97 5.68
N LYS A 294 11.33 2.94 6.39
CA LYS A 294 10.85 4.32 6.40
C LYS A 294 10.70 4.82 4.97
N PHE A 295 9.84 5.79 4.75
CA PHE A 295 9.49 6.20 3.38
C PHE A 295 10.70 6.49 2.50
N TYR A 296 11.62 7.33 2.98
CA TYR A 296 12.81 7.71 2.20
C TYR A 296 13.87 6.60 2.10
N ASP A 297 13.76 5.52 2.90
CA ASP A 297 14.63 4.35 2.83
C ASP A 297 14.17 3.31 1.81
N ARG A 298 12.96 3.42 1.31
CA ARG A 298 12.39 2.50 0.31
C ARG A 298 13.19 2.56 -0.98
N ARG A 299 13.38 1.38 -1.58
CA ARG A 299 14.23 1.21 -2.76
C ARG A 299 13.82 2.12 -3.92
N GLU A 300 12.52 2.12 -4.26
CA GLU A 300 11.97 2.90 -5.37
C GLU A 300 12.12 4.40 -5.15
N ILE A 301 12.02 4.85 -3.90
CA ILE A 301 12.21 6.25 -3.52
C ILE A 301 13.68 6.64 -3.67
N LYS A 302 14.60 5.81 -3.11
CA LYS A 302 16.04 6.04 -3.27
C LYS A 302 16.49 6.01 -4.72
N ASP A 303 15.88 5.15 -5.56
CA ASP A 303 16.22 5.04 -6.98
C ASP A 303 15.80 6.31 -7.75
N ILE A 304 14.57 6.79 -7.55
CA ILE A 304 14.11 8.03 -8.23
C ILE A 304 14.82 9.26 -7.67
N LEU A 305 15.03 9.37 -6.36
CA LEU A 305 15.83 10.47 -5.78
C LEU A 305 17.24 10.49 -6.32
N ALA A 306 17.88 9.32 -6.54
CA ALA A 306 19.20 9.26 -7.14
C ALA A 306 19.20 9.81 -8.59
N TYR A 307 18.15 9.53 -9.37
CA TYR A 307 18.00 10.19 -10.68
C TYR A 307 17.88 11.71 -10.56
N VAL A 308 17.02 12.17 -9.68
CA VAL A 308 16.80 13.62 -9.47
C VAL A 308 18.10 14.30 -9.01
N ARG A 309 18.86 13.65 -8.11
CA ARG A 309 20.16 14.15 -7.64
C ARG A 309 21.20 14.25 -8.78
N VAL A 310 21.35 13.23 -9.61
CA VAL A 310 22.27 13.24 -10.75
C VAL A 310 21.90 14.29 -11.81
N LEU A 311 20.60 14.53 -11.97
CA LEU A 311 20.11 15.55 -12.89
C LEU A 311 20.38 16.96 -12.36
N ALA A 312 20.25 17.18 -11.05
CA ALA A 312 20.55 18.44 -10.38
C ALA A 312 22.06 18.65 -10.18
N ASN A 313 22.81 17.58 -9.85
CA ASN A 313 24.26 17.58 -9.64
C ASN A 313 24.90 16.40 -10.37
N PRO A 314 25.46 16.61 -11.58
CA PRO A 314 26.12 15.56 -12.36
C PRO A 314 27.35 14.93 -11.69
N ASP A 315 27.94 15.62 -10.69
CA ASP A 315 29.12 15.14 -9.98
C ASP A 315 28.79 14.18 -8.83
N ASP A 316 27.51 13.91 -8.55
CA ASP A 316 27.08 12.93 -7.55
C ASP A 316 27.35 11.50 -8.05
N GLU A 317 28.55 11.02 -7.79
CA GLU A 317 29.01 9.68 -8.20
C GLU A 317 28.19 8.56 -7.55
N VAL A 318 27.79 8.70 -6.29
CA VAL A 318 27.04 7.67 -5.56
C VAL A 318 25.68 7.46 -6.21
N SER A 319 24.97 8.54 -6.49
CA SER A 319 23.69 8.49 -7.18
C SER A 319 23.84 8.02 -8.63
N ALA A 320 24.88 8.44 -9.35
CA ALA A 320 25.12 8.01 -10.73
C ALA A 320 25.40 6.49 -10.82
N ARG A 321 26.21 5.93 -9.90
CA ARG A 321 26.45 4.49 -9.81
C ARG A 321 25.18 3.71 -9.46
N ARG A 322 24.29 4.27 -8.63
CA ARG A 322 23.04 3.66 -8.29
C ARG A 322 22.10 3.52 -9.49
N ILE A 323 21.96 4.55 -10.30
CA ILE A 323 21.00 4.59 -11.41
C ILE A 323 21.50 3.92 -12.70
N VAL A 324 22.80 3.68 -12.85
CA VAL A 324 23.42 3.27 -14.12
C VAL A 324 22.76 2.02 -14.73
N ASN A 325 22.31 1.08 -13.90
CA ASN A 325 21.63 -0.15 -14.34
C ASN A 325 20.23 -0.33 -13.69
N VAL A 326 19.59 0.74 -13.26
CA VAL A 326 18.24 0.75 -12.69
C VAL A 326 17.38 1.76 -13.45
N PRO A 327 16.38 1.32 -14.22
CA PRO A 327 16.01 -0.05 -14.64
C PRO A 327 17.15 -0.82 -15.34
N LYS A 328 17.00 -2.15 -15.44
CA LYS A 328 18.05 -3.00 -16.05
C LYS A 328 18.38 -2.58 -17.50
N ARG A 329 19.64 -2.19 -17.76
CA ARG A 329 20.13 -1.75 -19.09
C ARG A 329 21.25 -2.63 -19.65
N GLY A 330 21.58 -3.72 -18.94
CA GLY A 330 22.68 -4.62 -19.33
C GLY A 330 24.06 -4.07 -18.99
N ILE A 331 24.13 -3.11 -18.07
CA ILE A 331 25.38 -2.54 -17.54
C ILE A 331 25.68 -3.26 -16.22
N GLY A 332 26.46 -4.33 -16.28
CA GLY A 332 26.86 -5.09 -15.10
C GLY A 332 28.10 -4.51 -14.42
N ASP A 333 28.50 -5.11 -13.29
CA ASP A 333 29.60 -4.65 -12.43
C ASP A 333 30.92 -4.43 -13.19
N SER A 334 31.25 -5.31 -14.14
CA SER A 334 32.43 -5.17 -14.97
C SER A 334 32.38 -3.93 -15.87
N SER A 335 31.21 -3.55 -16.36
CA SER A 335 31.01 -2.33 -17.15
C SER A 335 31.07 -1.09 -16.27
N VAL A 336 30.52 -1.15 -15.06
CA VAL A 336 30.62 -0.09 -14.05
C VAL A 336 32.08 0.13 -13.66
N ALA A 337 32.86 -0.94 -13.46
CA ALA A 337 34.28 -0.84 -13.14
C ALA A 337 35.08 -0.18 -14.30
N ARG A 338 34.74 -0.48 -15.56
CA ARG A 338 35.37 0.17 -16.73
C ARG A 338 35.06 1.65 -16.82
N LEU A 339 33.81 2.04 -16.64
CA LEU A 339 33.39 3.44 -16.58
C LEU A 339 34.15 4.20 -15.48
N ALA A 340 34.24 3.61 -14.29
CA ALA A 340 34.95 4.22 -13.16
C ALA A 340 36.46 4.37 -13.44
N ALA A 341 37.11 3.36 -14.04
CA ALA A 341 38.52 3.41 -14.41
C ALA A 341 38.76 4.48 -15.48
N TRP A 342 37.90 4.59 -16.48
CA TRP A 342 37.99 5.62 -17.52
C TRP A 342 37.82 7.02 -16.92
N ALA A 343 36.82 7.22 -16.06
CA ALA A 343 36.58 8.49 -15.36
C ALA A 343 37.82 8.94 -14.56
N GLN A 344 38.45 8.01 -13.84
CA GLN A 344 39.66 8.27 -13.07
C GLN A 344 40.82 8.69 -13.96
N VAL A 345 41.01 8.03 -15.10
CA VAL A 345 42.10 8.33 -16.05
C VAL A 345 41.90 9.69 -16.71
N GLN A 346 40.65 10.03 -17.03
CA GLN A 346 40.31 11.30 -17.68
C GLN A 346 40.10 12.45 -16.69
N HIS A 347 40.14 12.17 -15.38
CA HIS A 347 39.86 13.15 -14.31
C HIS A 347 38.46 13.81 -14.43
N VAL A 348 37.47 13.03 -14.80
CA VAL A 348 36.09 13.47 -14.96
C VAL A 348 35.14 12.70 -14.00
N GLY A 349 33.90 13.20 -13.84
CA GLY A 349 32.87 12.54 -13.02
C GLY A 349 32.35 11.23 -13.64
N PHE A 350 31.82 10.34 -12.80
CA PHE A 350 31.27 9.06 -13.27
C PHE A 350 30.08 9.25 -14.23
N SER A 351 29.27 10.29 -14.03
CA SER A 351 28.16 10.64 -14.92
C SER A 351 28.67 10.99 -16.33
N GLU A 352 29.77 11.73 -16.43
CA GLU A 352 30.41 12.08 -17.70
C GLU A 352 31.01 10.85 -18.40
N ALA A 353 31.55 9.89 -17.64
CA ALA A 353 32.01 8.62 -18.19
C ALA A 353 30.88 7.80 -18.85
N ILE A 354 29.63 7.97 -18.45
CA ILE A 354 28.49 7.35 -19.11
C ILE A 354 28.28 7.92 -20.51
N ASP A 355 28.56 9.21 -20.71
CA ASP A 355 28.45 9.89 -22.00
C ASP A 355 29.56 9.40 -22.96
N HIS A 356 30.71 8.99 -22.41
CA HIS A 356 31.86 8.45 -23.12
C HIS A 356 32.01 6.92 -23.03
N ALA A 357 30.88 6.20 -22.88
CA ALA A 357 30.89 4.76 -22.67
C ALA A 357 31.56 3.93 -23.77
N GLU A 358 31.65 4.45 -25.00
CA GLU A 358 32.37 3.81 -26.13
C GLU A 358 33.89 3.83 -25.89
N GLU A 359 34.42 4.95 -25.46
CA GLU A 359 35.83 5.11 -25.14
C GLU A 359 36.24 4.30 -23.90
N ALA A 360 35.32 4.10 -22.95
CA ALA A 360 35.52 3.24 -21.80
C ALA A 360 35.51 1.73 -22.15
N GLY A 361 35.32 1.37 -23.42
CA GLY A 361 35.40 0.00 -23.92
C GLY A 361 34.33 -0.95 -23.40
N LEU A 362 33.08 -0.48 -23.28
CA LEU A 362 31.93 -1.30 -22.87
C LEU A 362 31.57 -2.34 -23.95
N SER A 363 31.00 -3.46 -23.54
CA SER A 363 30.42 -4.43 -24.48
C SER A 363 29.24 -3.80 -25.24
N ALA A 364 28.93 -4.31 -26.45
CA ALA A 364 27.88 -3.75 -27.30
C ALA A 364 26.52 -3.60 -26.60
N LYS A 365 26.13 -4.57 -25.74
CA LYS A 365 24.90 -4.51 -24.94
C LYS A 365 24.96 -3.41 -23.88
N ALA A 366 26.06 -3.33 -23.14
CA ALA A 366 26.27 -2.33 -22.10
C ALA A 366 26.40 -0.92 -22.71
N LEU A 367 27.12 -0.79 -23.84
CA LEU A 367 27.26 0.45 -24.59
C LEU A 367 25.89 1.01 -25.01
N LYS A 368 25.03 0.17 -25.60
CA LYS A 368 23.66 0.59 -25.96
C LYS A 368 22.87 1.06 -24.75
N GLY A 369 23.00 0.37 -23.61
CA GLY A 369 22.36 0.76 -22.36
C GLY A 369 22.87 2.10 -21.81
N ALA A 370 24.18 2.31 -21.85
CA ALA A 370 24.82 3.56 -21.42
C ALA A 370 24.41 4.74 -22.31
N GLN A 371 24.42 4.56 -23.63
CA GLN A 371 23.99 5.58 -24.60
C GLN A 371 22.50 5.95 -24.41
N GLN A 372 21.64 4.97 -24.12
CA GLN A 372 20.24 5.25 -23.81
C GLN A 372 20.08 6.06 -22.52
N LEU A 373 20.85 5.72 -21.47
CA LEU A 373 20.85 6.46 -20.21
C LEU A 373 21.36 7.89 -20.41
N SER A 374 22.52 8.05 -21.05
CA SER A 374 23.11 9.35 -21.39
C SER A 374 22.11 10.26 -22.11
N LYS A 375 21.47 9.74 -23.16
CA LYS A 375 20.43 10.45 -23.89
C LYS A 375 19.28 10.88 -22.98
N THR A 376 18.78 9.98 -22.13
CA THR A 376 17.67 10.28 -21.21
C THR A 376 18.07 11.37 -20.21
N LEU A 377 19.29 11.29 -19.65
CA LEU A 377 19.78 12.32 -18.72
C LEU A 377 19.96 13.67 -19.42
N ALA A 378 20.48 13.69 -20.65
CA ALA A 378 20.64 14.90 -21.44
C ALA A 378 19.29 15.59 -21.77
N GLU A 379 18.25 14.80 -22.04
CA GLU A 379 16.88 15.32 -22.28
C GLU A 379 16.24 15.89 -21.01
N LEU A 380 16.48 15.29 -19.84
CA LEU A 380 15.86 15.67 -18.57
C LEU A 380 16.59 16.82 -17.85
N ARG A 381 17.92 16.92 -17.99
CA ARG A 381 18.76 17.89 -17.26
C ARG A 381 18.31 19.35 -17.44
N PRO A 382 17.97 19.85 -18.65
CA PRO A 382 17.51 21.22 -18.83
C PRO A 382 16.19 21.51 -18.12
N LEU A 383 15.42 20.47 -17.79
CA LEU A 383 14.09 20.58 -17.22
C LEU A 383 14.08 20.75 -15.70
N VAL A 384 15.20 20.46 -15.03
CA VAL A 384 15.35 20.59 -13.55
C VAL A 384 14.93 21.96 -13.03
N GLN A 385 15.24 23.03 -13.79
CA GLN A 385 14.99 24.42 -13.38
C GLN A 385 13.70 25.00 -13.97
N THR A 386 13.02 24.28 -14.85
CA THR A 386 11.90 24.83 -15.64
C THR A 386 10.56 24.19 -15.36
N ILE A 387 10.55 23.01 -14.76
CA ILE A 387 9.34 22.24 -14.46
C ILE A 387 9.13 22.21 -12.95
N ASN A 388 7.86 22.22 -12.52
CA ASN A 388 7.49 22.02 -11.12
C ASN A 388 8.10 20.70 -10.59
N PRO A 389 8.62 20.64 -9.35
CA PRO A 389 9.27 19.45 -8.81
C PRO A 389 8.41 18.18 -8.85
N ALA A 390 7.09 18.27 -8.64
CA ALA A 390 6.19 17.11 -8.75
C ALA A 390 6.14 16.55 -10.17
N ASP A 391 5.91 17.42 -11.16
CA ASP A 391 5.89 17.03 -12.57
C ASP A 391 7.27 16.51 -13.00
N PHE A 392 8.35 17.04 -12.42
CA PHE A 392 9.70 16.56 -12.69
C PHE A 392 9.96 15.15 -12.17
N VAL A 393 9.56 14.84 -10.93
CA VAL A 393 9.65 13.49 -10.34
C VAL A 393 8.87 12.49 -11.19
N GLN A 394 7.65 12.84 -11.59
CA GLN A 394 6.83 12.00 -12.45
C GLN A 394 7.48 11.77 -13.82
N LEU A 395 7.99 12.84 -14.44
CA LEU A 395 8.66 12.77 -15.73
C LEU A 395 9.93 11.90 -15.68
N VAL A 396 10.70 12.00 -14.59
CA VAL A 396 11.87 11.14 -14.34
C VAL A 396 11.46 9.67 -14.26
N ALA A 397 10.44 9.33 -13.46
CA ALA A 397 9.96 7.96 -13.33
C ALA A 397 9.50 7.37 -14.68
N ASP A 398 8.88 8.19 -15.51
CA ASP A 398 8.34 7.81 -16.82
C ASP A 398 9.44 7.66 -17.87
N ARG A 399 10.28 8.69 -18.08
CA ARG A 399 11.31 8.75 -19.14
C ARG A 399 12.46 7.77 -18.91
N THR A 400 12.79 7.47 -17.67
CA THR A 400 13.79 6.45 -17.33
C THR A 400 13.31 5.03 -17.59
N GLY A 401 11.98 4.83 -17.75
CA GLY A 401 11.34 3.53 -17.89
C GLY A 401 11.10 2.83 -16.55
N TYR A 402 11.34 3.50 -15.42
CA TYR A 402 11.14 2.91 -14.09
C TYR A 402 9.68 2.57 -13.82
N LEU A 403 8.79 3.52 -14.10
CA LEU A 403 7.35 3.30 -13.96
C LEU A 403 6.85 2.17 -14.89
N ALA A 404 7.34 2.12 -16.14
CA ALA A 404 6.96 1.08 -17.09
C ALA A 404 7.41 -0.32 -16.64
N GLU A 405 8.59 -0.45 -15.98
CA GLU A 405 9.05 -1.71 -15.39
C GLU A 405 8.12 -2.17 -14.26
N LEU A 406 7.74 -1.27 -13.35
CA LEU A 406 6.81 -1.57 -12.26
C LEU A 406 5.42 -1.99 -12.78
N VAL A 407 4.87 -1.24 -13.73
CA VAL A 407 3.57 -1.58 -14.35
C VAL A 407 3.59 -2.96 -15.00
N ALA A 408 4.71 -3.34 -15.62
CA ALA A 408 4.86 -4.65 -16.27
C ALA A 408 5.02 -5.80 -15.27
N GLU A 409 5.33 -5.55 -14.00
CA GLU A 409 5.40 -6.59 -12.96
C GLU A 409 4.04 -7.19 -12.61
N HIS A 410 2.93 -6.46 -12.77
CA HIS A 410 1.55 -6.87 -12.45
C HIS A 410 1.39 -7.52 -11.06
N THR A 411 2.11 -7.03 -10.05
CA THR A 411 2.06 -7.53 -8.67
C THR A 411 1.54 -6.46 -7.72
N HIS A 412 0.91 -6.86 -6.62
CA HIS A 412 0.50 -5.93 -5.56
C HIS A 412 1.67 -5.13 -4.97
N GLU A 413 2.87 -5.74 -4.93
CA GLU A 413 4.08 -5.05 -4.48
C GLU A 413 4.50 -3.93 -5.43
N ALA A 414 4.43 -4.18 -6.74
CA ALA A 414 4.72 -3.16 -7.76
C ALA A 414 3.72 -2.00 -7.70
N ASP A 415 2.45 -2.29 -7.45
CA ASP A 415 1.42 -1.27 -7.29
C ASP A 415 1.71 -0.37 -6.08
N GLY A 416 2.04 -0.98 -4.93
CA GLY A 416 2.43 -0.21 -3.75
C GLY A 416 3.69 0.65 -3.98
N ARG A 417 4.62 0.22 -4.84
CA ARG A 417 5.77 1.04 -5.23
C ARG A 417 5.35 2.20 -6.13
N ILE A 418 4.41 1.98 -7.05
CA ILE A 418 3.86 3.04 -7.90
C ILE A 418 3.17 4.10 -7.03
N GLU A 419 2.39 3.69 -6.03
CA GLU A 419 1.77 4.60 -5.07
C GLU A 419 2.81 5.40 -4.27
N ASN A 420 3.90 4.75 -3.83
CA ASN A 420 5.00 5.43 -3.16
C ASN A 420 5.66 6.50 -4.04
N LEU A 421 5.80 6.25 -5.36
CA LEU A 421 6.29 7.26 -6.30
C LEU A 421 5.31 8.42 -6.46
N GLY A 422 4.00 8.13 -6.44
CA GLY A 422 2.94 9.14 -6.42
C GLY A 422 3.01 10.05 -5.20
N GLU A 423 3.28 9.47 -4.03
CA GLU A 423 3.46 10.21 -2.79
C GLU A 423 4.74 11.05 -2.82
N LEU A 424 5.85 10.53 -3.37
CA LEU A 424 7.06 11.31 -3.57
C LEU A 424 6.82 12.55 -4.45
N ALA A 425 6.07 12.39 -5.54
CA ALA A 425 5.69 13.51 -6.40
C ALA A 425 4.77 14.50 -5.67
N THR A 426 3.88 14.01 -4.82
CA THR A 426 3.01 14.84 -3.98
C THR A 426 3.82 15.71 -3.03
N GLN A 427 4.81 15.14 -2.34
CA GLN A 427 5.71 15.89 -1.48
C GLN A 427 6.55 16.90 -2.26
N ALA A 428 7.04 16.53 -3.42
CA ALA A 428 7.79 17.42 -4.28
C ALA A 428 6.98 18.66 -4.72
N ALA A 429 5.65 18.55 -4.81
CA ALA A 429 4.77 19.66 -5.16
C ALA A 429 4.75 20.81 -4.14
N GLU A 430 5.25 20.58 -2.92
CA GLU A 430 5.32 21.59 -1.86
C GLU A 430 6.45 22.61 -2.06
N PHE A 431 7.37 22.31 -2.96
CA PHE A 431 8.59 23.09 -3.16
C PHE A 431 8.54 23.87 -4.46
N ASP A 432 9.14 25.06 -4.43
CA ASP A 432 9.22 25.93 -5.59
C ASP A 432 10.24 25.41 -6.63
N ASP A 433 11.27 24.70 -6.18
CA ASP A 433 12.32 24.15 -7.04
C ASP A 433 12.87 22.80 -6.52
N VAL A 434 13.54 22.07 -7.42
CA VAL A 434 14.09 20.73 -7.15
C VAL A 434 15.22 20.77 -6.10
N SER A 435 15.97 21.85 -6.00
CA SER A 435 17.08 21.97 -5.04
C SER A 435 16.56 22.05 -3.61
N ALA A 436 15.53 22.90 -3.37
CA ALA A 436 14.86 23.02 -2.08
C ALA A 436 14.21 21.68 -1.65
N PHE A 437 13.62 20.95 -2.60
CA PHE A 437 13.09 19.61 -2.37
C PHE A 437 14.18 18.64 -1.92
N LEU A 438 15.29 18.54 -2.66
CA LEU A 438 16.40 17.64 -2.34
C LEU A 438 17.08 17.97 -1.01
N GLU A 439 17.23 19.25 -0.67
CA GLU A 439 17.79 19.70 0.61
C GLU A 439 16.91 19.24 1.78
N THR A 440 15.59 19.42 1.67
CA THR A 440 14.65 18.98 2.70
C THR A 440 14.67 17.46 2.86
N VAL A 441 14.66 16.71 1.75
CA VAL A 441 14.76 15.24 1.79
C VAL A 441 16.02 14.77 2.49
N ALA A 442 17.18 15.42 2.24
CA ALA A 442 18.44 15.08 2.91
C ALA A 442 18.34 15.30 4.42
N LEU A 443 17.80 16.43 4.86
CA LEU A 443 17.62 16.74 6.28
C LEU A 443 16.66 15.78 6.99
N VAL A 444 15.61 15.32 6.29
CA VAL A 444 14.63 14.36 6.84
C VAL A 444 15.25 12.99 6.99
N ALA A 445 16.06 12.53 6.04
CA ALA A 445 16.71 11.23 6.07
C ALA A 445 17.75 11.11 7.21
N ASP A 446 18.57 12.14 7.44
CA ASP A 446 19.67 12.10 8.43
C ASP A 446 19.21 12.23 9.90
N SER A 447 18.04 12.79 10.17
CA SER A 447 17.60 13.03 11.56
C SER A 447 17.05 11.79 12.27
N ASP A 448 17.11 10.63 11.65
CA ASP A 448 16.51 9.37 12.11
C ASP A 448 17.43 8.47 12.98
N GLU A 449 18.66 8.86 13.24
CA GLU A 449 19.64 8.04 13.97
C GLU A 449 19.59 8.11 15.51
N LEU A 450 18.64 8.83 16.09
CA LEU A 450 18.47 8.81 17.55
C LEU A 450 17.74 7.52 17.97
N GLU A 451 18.51 6.45 18.11
CA GLU A 451 18.10 5.23 18.80
C GLU A 451 17.80 5.55 20.28
N SER A 452 16.54 5.73 20.60
CA SER A 452 16.08 5.60 21.98
C SER A 452 15.35 4.27 22.13
N ASP A 453 15.81 3.45 23.04
CA ASP A 453 15.24 2.15 23.44
C ASP A 453 13.88 2.32 24.18
N GLY A 454 13.10 3.26 23.75
CA GLY A 454 11.78 3.58 24.27
C GLY A 454 10.67 2.94 23.43
N THR A 455 9.54 2.67 24.05
CA THR A 455 8.31 2.32 23.36
C THR A 455 7.95 3.42 22.36
N ARG A 456 7.62 3.05 21.13
CA ARG A 456 7.35 3.97 20.01
C ARG A 456 5.95 3.71 19.46
N VAL A 457 5.28 4.74 18.95
CA VAL A 457 4.02 4.59 18.19
C VAL A 457 4.28 3.72 16.96
N SER A 458 3.42 2.74 16.73
CA SER A 458 3.56 1.81 15.60
C SER A 458 2.76 2.29 14.39
N LEU A 459 3.43 2.54 13.28
CA LEU A 459 2.83 2.83 11.97
C LEU A 459 2.91 1.57 11.12
N MET A 460 1.79 1.09 10.56
CA MET A 460 1.78 -0.12 9.76
C MET A 460 0.58 -0.22 8.84
N THR A 461 0.69 -1.10 7.84
CA THR A 461 -0.47 -1.45 7.03
C THR A 461 -1.44 -2.33 7.83
N LEU A 462 -2.72 -2.27 7.49
CA LEU A 462 -3.75 -3.11 8.09
C LEU A 462 -3.44 -4.61 7.98
N HIS A 463 -2.78 -5.05 6.89
CA HIS A 463 -2.34 -6.45 6.75
C HIS A 463 -1.29 -6.84 7.79
N THR A 464 -0.34 -5.95 8.06
CA THR A 464 0.70 -6.18 9.08
C THR A 464 0.13 -6.18 10.51
N ALA A 465 -1.01 -5.52 10.71
CA ALA A 465 -1.67 -5.44 12.01
C ALA A 465 -2.36 -6.75 12.44
N LYS A 466 -2.57 -7.70 11.51
CA LYS A 466 -3.15 -9.00 11.84
C LYS A 466 -2.31 -9.72 12.89
N GLY A 467 -2.96 -10.29 13.90
CA GLY A 467 -2.30 -10.96 15.05
C GLY A 467 -1.80 -10.02 16.15
N LEU A 468 -1.76 -8.70 15.91
CA LEU A 468 -1.36 -7.70 16.91
C LEU A 468 -2.59 -7.13 17.65
N GLU A 469 -2.32 -6.39 18.74
CA GLU A 469 -3.37 -5.65 19.47
C GLU A 469 -2.77 -4.47 20.23
N TYR A 470 -3.54 -3.38 20.34
CA TYR A 470 -3.09 -2.13 20.94
C TYR A 470 -4.20 -1.51 21.80
N PRO A 471 -3.87 -0.89 22.96
CA PRO A 471 -4.83 -0.11 23.74
C PRO A 471 -5.53 0.99 22.94
N ALA A 472 -4.83 1.66 22.03
CA ALA A 472 -5.38 2.68 21.14
C ALA A 472 -5.00 2.44 19.67
N VAL A 473 -5.98 2.48 18.78
CA VAL A 473 -5.81 2.28 17.33
C VAL A 473 -6.45 3.43 16.56
N PHE A 474 -5.71 3.91 15.59
CA PHE A 474 -6.18 4.83 14.56
C PHE A 474 -6.23 4.09 13.21
N VAL A 475 -7.34 4.16 12.48
CA VAL A 475 -7.46 3.68 11.11
C VAL A 475 -7.70 4.89 10.21
N VAL A 476 -6.73 5.20 9.37
CA VAL A 476 -6.72 6.43 8.58
C VAL A 476 -6.94 6.19 7.10
N GLY A 477 -7.35 7.23 6.37
CA GLY A 477 -7.51 7.18 4.92
C GLY A 477 -8.71 6.37 4.46
N LEU A 478 -9.83 6.43 5.19
CA LEU A 478 -11.07 5.74 4.85
C LEU A 478 -11.81 6.46 3.71
N GLU A 479 -11.33 6.31 2.47
CA GLU A 479 -11.85 6.94 1.27
C GLU A 479 -12.02 5.94 0.13
N GLU A 480 -13.09 6.07 -0.67
CA GLU A 480 -13.29 5.26 -1.87
C GLU A 480 -12.10 5.40 -2.83
N GLY A 481 -11.52 4.28 -3.22
CA GLY A 481 -10.32 4.22 -4.06
C GLY A 481 -9.00 4.16 -3.29
N VAL A 482 -9.00 4.50 -1.99
CA VAL A 482 -7.88 4.34 -1.07
C VAL A 482 -8.14 3.14 -0.15
N PHE A 483 -9.25 3.18 0.58
CA PHE A 483 -9.73 2.08 1.41
C PHE A 483 -11.28 2.09 1.47
N PRO A 484 -11.97 1.23 0.69
CA PRO A 484 -11.45 0.12 -0.13
C PRO A 484 -10.57 0.59 -1.29
N HIS A 485 -9.59 -0.23 -1.64
CA HIS A 485 -8.66 0.06 -2.73
C HIS A 485 -9.39 0.09 -4.09
N SER A 486 -8.95 0.97 -5.02
CA SER A 486 -9.63 1.18 -6.31
C SER A 486 -9.87 -0.09 -7.13
N ARG A 487 -8.95 -1.06 -7.06
CA ARG A 487 -9.05 -2.36 -7.76
C ARG A 487 -10.21 -3.21 -7.26
N SER A 488 -10.45 -3.18 -5.95
CA SER A 488 -11.46 -4.01 -5.30
C SER A 488 -12.89 -3.50 -5.51
N LEU A 489 -13.06 -2.28 -6.05
CA LEU A 489 -14.38 -1.68 -6.24
C LEU A 489 -15.25 -2.38 -7.29
N ALA A 490 -14.63 -3.01 -8.29
CA ALA A 490 -15.32 -3.67 -9.39
C ALA A 490 -15.71 -5.14 -9.08
N GLU A 491 -15.04 -5.77 -8.11
CA GLU A 491 -15.16 -7.20 -7.81
C GLU A 491 -15.77 -7.44 -6.42
N PRO A 492 -16.99 -7.97 -6.31
CA PRO A 492 -17.66 -8.15 -5.01
C PRO A 492 -16.85 -8.92 -3.97
N ASN A 493 -16.16 -9.98 -4.39
CA ASN A 493 -15.34 -10.80 -3.48
C ASN A 493 -14.12 -10.05 -2.95
N GLU A 494 -13.51 -9.16 -3.76
CA GLU A 494 -12.39 -8.33 -3.33
C GLU A 494 -12.87 -7.21 -2.40
N LEU A 495 -14.06 -6.66 -2.65
CA LEU A 495 -14.66 -5.70 -1.74
C LEU A 495 -14.97 -6.31 -0.37
N GLU A 496 -15.44 -7.56 -0.33
CA GLU A 496 -15.63 -8.27 0.93
C GLU A 496 -14.30 -8.51 1.66
N GLU A 497 -13.20 -8.76 0.95
CA GLU A 497 -11.86 -8.89 1.54
C GLU A 497 -11.38 -7.56 2.13
N GLU A 498 -11.58 -6.44 1.43
CA GLU A 498 -11.28 -5.10 1.97
C GLU A 498 -12.11 -4.80 3.23
N ARG A 499 -13.37 -5.23 3.28
CA ARG A 499 -14.22 -5.10 4.49
C ARG A 499 -13.70 -5.97 5.63
N ARG A 500 -13.22 -7.20 5.36
CA ARG A 500 -12.56 -8.05 6.36
C ARG A 500 -11.28 -7.38 6.87
N LEU A 501 -10.54 -6.71 6.00
CA LEU A 501 -9.35 -5.98 6.38
C LEU A 501 -9.69 -4.81 7.32
N PHE A 502 -10.78 -4.09 7.07
CA PHE A 502 -11.28 -3.07 7.98
C PHE A 502 -11.73 -3.66 9.32
N TYR A 503 -12.47 -4.76 9.29
CA TYR A 503 -12.84 -5.51 10.49
C TYR A 503 -11.61 -5.95 11.31
N VAL A 504 -10.58 -6.47 10.64
CA VAL A 504 -9.30 -6.80 11.31
C VAL A 504 -8.73 -5.56 11.98
N GLY A 505 -8.65 -4.42 11.29
CA GLY A 505 -8.14 -3.16 11.85
C GLY A 505 -8.90 -2.70 13.10
N ILE A 506 -10.24 -2.68 13.05
CA ILE A 506 -11.10 -2.31 14.17
C ILE A 506 -10.85 -3.22 15.37
N THR A 507 -10.84 -4.53 15.15
CA THR A 507 -10.70 -5.54 16.22
C THR A 507 -9.28 -5.64 16.81
N ARG A 508 -8.33 -4.83 16.34
CA ARG A 508 -7.01 -4.68 16.99
C ARG A 508 -7.04 -3.69 18.14
N ALA A 509 -8.07 -2.85 18.22
CA ALA A 509 -8.23 -1.88 19.30
C ALA A 509 -8.77 -2.57 20.56
N ARG A 510 -8.12 -2.29 21.71
CA ARG A 510 -8.57 -2.79 23.00
C ARG A 510 -9.54 -1.82 23.67
N ARG A 511 -9.26 -0.51 23.67
CA ARG A 511 -10.04 0.50 24.41
C ARG A 511 -10.41 1.74 23.59
N HIS A 512 -9.49 2.24 22.75
CA HIS A 512 -9.69 3.46 22.01
C HIS A 512 -9.59 3.17 20.51
N LEU A 513 -10.63 3.49 19.78
CA LEU A 513 -10.68 3.39 18.33
C LEU A 513 -10.98 4.76 17.73
N ALA A 514 -10.15 5.17 16.79
CA ALA A 514 -10.38 6.35 15.99
C ALA A 514 -10.31 6.01 14.51
N ILE A 515 -11.19 6.57 13.71
CA ILE A 515 -11.24 6.42 12.26
C ILE A 515 -11.20 7.79 11.61
N SER A 516 -10.55 7.92 10.45
CA SER A 516 -10.47 9.21 9.76
C SER A 516 -10.55 9.09 8.25
N HIS A 517 -10.98 10.16 7.61
CA HIS A 517 -10.99 10.34 6.16
C HIS A 517 -10.82 11.81 5.80
N ALA A 518 -10.26 12.09 4.63
CA ALA A 518 -10.07 13.43 4.11
C ALA A 518 -11.09 13.79 3.00
N TRP A 519 -11.39 15.09 2.85
CA TRP A 519 -12.18 15.60 1.73
C TRP A 519 -11.45 15.66 0.40
N SER A 520 -10.19 15.89 0.47
CA SER A 520 -9.30 15.87 -0.68
C SER A 520 -8.02 15.15 -0.33
N ARG A 521 -7.47 14.47 -1.31
CA ARG A 521 -6.17 13.82 -1.19
C ARG A 521 -5.33 14.16 -2.40
N THR A 522 -4.08 14.47 -2.16
CA THR A 522 -3.15 14.79 -3.25
C THR A 522 -2.52 13.49 -3.75
N THR A 523 -2.62 13.26 -5.05
CA THR A 523 -2.02 12.10 -5.71
C THR A 523 -1.25 12.61 -6.93
N TRP A 524 0.04 12.26 -7.05
CA TRP A 524 0.92 12.76 -8.09
C TRP A 524 0.96 14.30 -8.17
N GLY A 525 1.00 14.96 -7.00
CA GLY A 525 1.03 16.42 -6.89
C GLY A 525 -0.27 17.13 -7.27
N ARG A 526 -1.37 16.41 -7.48
CA ARG A 526 -2.68 16.97 -7.85
C ARG A 526 -3.71 16.67 -6.79
N ALA A 527 -4.32 17.70 -6.23
CA ALA A 527 -5.42 17.54 -5.29
C ALA A 527 -6.65 16.98 -6.02
N GLN A 528 -7.21 15.93 -5.50
CA GLN A 528 -8.44 15.29 -5.97
C GLN A 528 -9.44 15.23 -4.84
N ALA A 529 -10.72 15.46 -5.15
CA ALA A 529 -11.79 15.28 -4.19
C ALA A 529 -11.90 13.78 -3.82
N ALA A 530 -11.86 13.49 -2.53
CA ALA A 530 -12.00 12.15 -2.01
C ALA A 530 -13.43 11.93 -1.47
N MET A 531 -14.04 10.81 -1.82
CA MET A 531 -15.32 10.41 -1.26
C MET A 531 -15.07 9.58 0.01
N PRO A 532 -15.82 9.80 1.10
CA PRO A 532 -15.73 8.94 2.27
C PRO A 532 -15.94 7.47 1.89
N SER A 533 -15.16 6.59 2.46
CA SER A 533 -15.32 5.14 2.31
C SER A 533 -16.72 4.70 2.72
N ARG A 534 -17.30 3.75 1.98
CA ARG A 534 -18.54 3.08 2.39
C ARG A 534 -18.44 2.45 3.79
N PHE A 535 -17.24 2.02 4.18
CA PHE A 535 -17.00 1.44 5.51
C PHE A 535 -17.25 2.43 6.64
N VAL A 536 -17.05 3.73 6.42
CA VAL A 536 -17.37 4.78 7.41
C VAL A 536 -18.87 4.83 7.70
N THR A 537 -19.71 4.59 6.68
CA THR A 537 -21.17 4.60 6.81
C THR A 537 -21.74 3.29 7.36
N GLU A 538 -20.97 2.20 7.28
CA GLU A 538 -21.31 0.90 7.83
C GLU A 538 -21.15 0.85 9.36
N VAL A 539 -20.39 1.77 9.96
CA VAL A 539 -20.32 1.95 11.41
C VAL A 539 -21.57 2.73 11.89
N PRO A 540 -22.39 2.16 12.79
CA PRO A 540 -23.61 2.82 13.27
C PRO A 540 -23.32 4.18 13.93
N SER A 541 -24.10 5.19 13.58
CA SER A 541 -23.87 6.57 14.03
C SER A 541 -23.98 6.76 15.55
N HIS A 542 -24.77 5.92 16.24
CA HIS A 542 -24.89 5.98 17.69
C HIS A 542 -23.64 5.48 18.45
N LEU A 543 -22.77 4.74 17.78
CA LEU A 543 -21.47 4.29 18.32
C LEU A 543 -20.34 5.28 18.06
N VAL A 544 -20.60 6.38 17.33
CA VAL A 544 -19.56 7.29 16.81
C VAL A 544 -19.68 8.67 17.46
N GLU A 545 -18.54 9.22 17.85
CA GLU A 545 -18.35 10.63 18.18
C GLU A 545 -17.69 11.35 17.01
N ASP A 546 -18.42 12.22 16.33
CA ASP A 546 -17.87 13.05 15.26
C ASP A 546 -17.00 14.18 15.81
N VAL A 547 -15.75 14.27 15.37
CA VAL A 547 -14.76 15.26 15.77
C VAL A 547 -14.31 16.02 14.52
N GLY A 548 -14.13 17.36 14.60
CA GLY A 548 -13.63 18.18 13.50
C GLY A 548 -14.70 18.98 12.75
N LEU A 549 -14.37 19.47 11.56
CA LEU A 549 -15.21 20.35 10.76
C LEU A 549 -16.52 19.66 10.35
N GLY A 550 -17.60 20.00 10.99
CA GLY A 550 -18.94 19.53 10.65
C GLY A 550 -19.68 18.76 11.75
N SER A 551 -19.16 18.70 12.97
CA SER A 551 -19.97 18.25 14.11
C SER A 551 -21.18 19.19 14.23
N PRO A 552 -22.44 18.70 14.13
CA PRO A 552 -23.59 19.54 14.43
C PRO A 552 -23.44 19.99 15.87
N ARG A 553 -23.25 21.29 16.10
CA ARG A 553 -23.39 21.87 17.43
C ARG A 553 -24.78 21.45 17.93
N ARG A 554 -24.83 20.50 18.85
CA ARG A 554 -26.04 20.26 19.63
C ARG A 554 -26.43 21.62 20.20
N GLY A 555 -27.58 22.14 19.75
CA GLY A 555 -28.11 23.40 20.21
C GLY A 555 -28.27 23.35 21.72
N SER A 556 -27.36 24.00 22.42
CA SER A 556 -27.53 24.42 23.80
C SER A 556 -28.45 25.61 23.73
N GLY A 557 -29.67 25.43 24.24
CA GLY A 557 -30.65 26.48 24.43
C GLY A 557 -30.05 27.67 25.20
N TYR A 558 -30.49 28.84 24.83
CA TYR A 558 -30.31 30.08 25.56
C TYR A 558 -30.61 29.86 27.03
N ASP A 559 -29.63 30.13 27.90
CA ASP A 559 -29.90 30.83 29.18
C ASP A 559 -28.65 31.60 29.67
N SER A 560 -28.89 32.88 29.76
CA SER A 560 -28.41 33.96 30.59
C SER A 560 -27.11 33.89 31.38
N LEU A 561 -26.29 34.92 31.08
CA LEU A 561 -25.65 35.90 31.99
C LEU A 561 -25.13 35.41 33.35
N ALA A 562 -23.82 35.49 33.51
CA ALA A 562 -23.10 36.30 34.52
C ALA A 562 -21.69 35.75 34.76
N GLY A 563 -20.72 36.56 34.52
CA GLY A 563 -19.50 36.87 35.26
C GLY A 563 -18.68 35.72 35.85
N ASP A 564 -17.48 35.56 35.36
CA ASP A 564 -16.29 35.94 36.12
C ASP A 564 -15.01 35.83 35.27
N ASP A 565 -14.29 36.90 35.31
CA ASP A 565 -12.92 37.05 34.85
C ASP A 565 -11.98 36.23 35.74
N HIS A 566 -10.97 35.65 35.14
CA HIS A 566 -9.68 35.21 35.64
C HIS A 566 -9.34 33.77 35.24
N LEU A 567 -8.57 33.67 34.17
CA LEU A 567 -7.27 32.96 34.10
C LEU A 567 -6.78 32.94 32.63
N ARG A 568 -6.08 34.05 32.29
CA ARG A 568 -5.20 34.06 31.11
C ARG A 568 -3.93 33.26 31.46
N GLY A 569 -3.62 32.24 30.69
CA GLY A 569 -2.38 31.50 30.81
C GLY A 569 -2.05 30.75 29.52
N ALA A 570 -1.22 31.38 28.69
CA ALA A 570 -0.31 30.79 27.72
C ALA A 570 -0.89 29.93 26.60
N ALA A 571 -1.39 30.57 25.55
CA ALA A 571 -1.39 29.98 24.21
C ALA A 571 -0.04 30.32 23.55
N PHE A 572 0.82 29.32 23.36
CA PHE A 572 1.94 29.42 22.45
C PHE A 572 1.40 29.17 21.03
N SER A 573 1.28 30.25 20.27
CA SER A 573 1.16 30.16 18.80
C SER A 573 2.53 30.46 18.20
N PRO A 574 3.12 29.52 17.44
CA PRO A 574 4.16 29.90 16.50
C PRO A 574 3.47 30.49 15.27
N ALA A 575 3.65 31.78 15.07
CA ALA A 575 3.25 32.48 13.86
C ALA A 575 4.16 32.03 12.70
N ILE A 576 3.60 31.27 11.77
CA ILE A 576 4.13 31.14 10.41
C ILE A 576 3.32 32.09 9.54
N PRO A 577 3.93 32.86 8.62
CA PRO A 577 3.22 33.86 7.84
C PRO A 577 2.15 33.23 6.94
N LEU A 578 0.90 33.50 7.22
CA LEU A 578 -0.31 33.05 6.55
C LEU A 578 -0.63 33.87 5.28
N GLU A 579 0.34 34.20 4.45
CA GLU A 579 0.01 34.97 3.24
C GLU A 579 -0.15 34.10 1.97
N THR A 580 0.25 32.83 1.95
CA THR A 580 0.13 31.99 0.75
C THR A 580 -1.03 31.01 0.78
N ALA A 581 -1.60 30.68 1.93
CA ALA A 581 -2.71 29.73 2.05
C ALA A 581 -4.12 30.32 1.82
N ALA A 582 -4.24 31.66 1.74
CA ALA A 582 -5.54 32.32 1.63
C ALA A 582 -6.13 32.36 0.21
N ARG A 583 -5.42 31.84 -0.82
CA ARG A 583 -5.85 32.01 -2.23
C ARG A 583 -6.84 30.97 -2.77
N ASN A 584 -7.16 29.91 -2.06
CA ASN A 584 -8.04 28.85 -2.59
C ASN A 584 -9.17 28.40 -1.64
N ARG A 585 -9.56 29.19 -0.64
CA ARG A 585 -10.73 28.84 0.17
C ARG A 585 -12.02 29.27 -0.54
N VAL A 586 -12.81 28.30 -0.97
CA VAL A 586 -14.20 28.51 -1.39
C VAL A 586 -15.06 28.69 -0.12
N PRO A 587 -15.81 29.79 0.04
CA PRO A 587 -16.69 29.97 1.20
C PRO A 587 -17.79 28.91 1.21
N ARG A 588 -18.01 28.28 2.35
CA ARG A 588 -19.12 27.34 2.56
C ARG A 588 -20.42 28.08 2.84
N GLY A 589 -21.47 27.71 2.09
CA GLY A 589 -22.85 27.94 2.48
C GLY A 589 -23.64 28.88 1.60
N SER A 590 -23.96 28.45 0.39
CA SER A 590 -25.22 28.76 -0.30
C SER A 590 -25.45 27.68 -1.35
N SER A 591 -26.70 27.33 -1.60
CA SER A 591 -27.11 26.51 -2.75
C SER A 591 -26.49 27.06 -4.04
N GLY A 592 -26.04 26.20 -4.92
CA GLY A 592 -25.33 26.57 -6.12
C GLY A 592 -26.11 27.46 -7.08
N ALA A 593 -25.40 28.02 -8.02
CA ALA A 593 -25.92 28.90 -9.07
C ALA A 593 -26.29 28.13 -10.34
N GLU A 594 -26.54 26.83 -10.25
CA GLU A 594 -26.86 25.94 -11.37
C GLU A 594 -28.14 26.33 -12.14
N ASP A 595 -29.07 26.97 -11.44
CA ASP A 595 -30.37 27.41 -12.00
C ASP A 595 -30.32 28.84 -12.59
N LEU A 596 -29.18 29.55 -12.46
CA LEU A 596 -29.07 30.93 -12.91
C LEU A 596 -29.04 31.09 -14.44
N GLY A 597 -28.78 30.02 -15.21
CA GLY A 597 -28.77 30.08 -16.66
C GLY A 597 -27.84 31.17 -17.21
N LEU A 598 -26.60 31.25 -16.69
CA LEU A 598 -25.65 32.31 -17.00
C LEU A 598 -25.21 32.31 -18.46
N SER A 599 -25.22 33.49 -19.09
CA SER A 599 -24.77 33.71 -20.47
C SER A 599 -23.42 34.44 -20.50
N VAL A 600 -22.66 34.24 -21.59
CA VAL A 600 -21.39 34.96 -21.80
C VAL A 600 -21.65 36.44 -21.90
N GLY A 601 -20.89 37.24 -21.15
CA GLY A 601 -21.03 38.69 -21.05
C GLY A 601 -21.89 39.16 -19.87
N GLU A 602 -22.54 38.28 -19.09
CA GLU A 602 -23.28 38.66 -17.89
C GLU A 602 -22.33 39.01 -16.74
N GLU A 603 -22.70 40.03 -15.99
CA GLU A 603 -22.02 40.41 -14.75
C GLU A 603 -22.57 39.57 -13.59
N VAL A 604 -21.65 39.03 -12.79
CA VAL A 604 -21.96 38.21 -11.61
C VAL A 604 -21.16 38.72 -10.41
N VAL A 605 -21.68 38.45 -9.23
CA VAL A 605 -21.02 38.76 -7.96
C VAL A 605 -20.80 37.48 -7.20
N HIS A 606 -19.56 37.25 -6.79
CA HIS A 606 -19.15 36.19 -5.88
C HIS A 606 -18.88 36.76 -4.49
N ASP A 607 -19.41 36.15 -3.45
CA ASP A 607 -19.34 36.67 -2.08
C ASP A 607 -17.89 36.90 -1.59
N HIS A 608 -16.92 36.21 -2.15
CA HIS A 608 -15.51 36.34 -1.75
C HIS A 608 -14.62 37.07 -2.79
N TRP A 609 -14.92 36.95 -4.09
CA TRP A 609 -14.07 37.53 -5.16
C TRP A 609 -14.65 38.81 -5.77
N GLY A 610 -15.84 39.21 -5.34
CA GLY A 610 -16.47 40.43 -5.81
C GLY A 610 -17.10 40.29 -7.21
N ARG A 611 -17.12 41.38 -7.99
CA ARG A 611 -17.70 41.43 -9.33
C ARG A 611 -16.80 40.78 -10.34
N GLY A 612 -17.44 40.10 -11.30
CA GLY A 612 -16.77 39.49 -12.45
C GLY A 612 -17.72 39.32 -13.64
N VAL A 613 -17.16 39.10 -14.82
CA VAL A 613 -17.91 38.93 -16.06
C VAL A 613 -17.76 37.48 -16.55
N VAL A 614 -18.86 36.85 -16.93
CA VAL A 614 -18.87 35.50 -17.50
C VAL A 614 -18.23 35.52 -18.89
N VAL A 615 -17.10 34.83 -19.06
CA VAL A 615 -16.39 34.75 -20.34
C VAL A 615 -16.66 33.44 -21.09
N ALA A 616 -17.10 32.39 -20.40
CA ALA A 616 -17.56 31.14 -21.00
C ALA A 616 -18.54 30.43 -20.08
N ALA A 617 -19.54 29.72 -20.64
CA ALA A 617 -20.44 28.86 -19.90
C ALA A 617 -20.60 27.53 -20.65
N LYS A 618 -20.63 26.40 -19.92
CA LYS A 618 -20.75 25.03 -20.47
C LYS A 618 -21.58 24.15 -19.56
N GLY A 619 -22.36 23.23 -20.14
CA GLY A 619 -23.16 22.27 -19.39
C GLY A 619 -24.47 22.85 -18.84
N GLU A 620 -25.33 21.97 -18.31
CA GLU A 620 -26.63 22.31 -17.73
C GLU A 620 -26.82 21.59 -16.38
N GLY A 621 -27.65 22.17 -15.50
CA GLY A 621 -27.97 21.63 -14.20
C GLY A 621 -26.74 21.45 -13.31
N ALA A 622 -26.66 20.38 -12.55
CA ALA A 622 -25.57 20.12 -11.58
C ALA A 622 -24.16 20.01 -12.19
N ARG A 623 -24.04 19.93 -13.54
CA ARG A 623 -22.76 19.91 -14.27
C ARG A 623 -22.45 21.23 -14.98
N ALA A 624 -23.26 22.25 -14.78
CA ALA A 624 -23.04 23.56 -15.36
C ALA A 624 -21.75 24.19 -14.82
N GLN A 625 -20.91 24.71 -15.73
CA GLN A 625 -19.63 25.36 -15.42
C GLN A 625 -19.59 26.74 -16.10
N ALA A 626 -19.08 27.73 -15.41
CA ALA A 626 -18.81 29.05 -15.96
C ALA A 626 -17.38 29.48 -15.71
N THR A 627 -16.76 30.08 -16.73
CA THR A 627 -15.51 30.81 -16.55
C THR A 627 -15.87 32.27 -16.33
N VAL A 628 -15.51 32.82 -15.18
CA VAL A 628 -15.78 34.21 -14.78
C VAL A 628 -14.46 34.95 -14.63
N ASP A 629 -14.34 36.13 -15.21
CA ASP A 629 -13.20 37.04 -15.07
C ASP A 629 -13.51 38.04 -13.97
N PHE A 630 -12.92 37.88 -12.81
CA PHE A 630 -13.11 38.74 -11.65
C PHE A 630 -12.08 39.86 -11.61
N GLU A 631 -12.51 41.08 -11.27
CA GLU A 631 -11.62 42.23 -11.18
C GLU A 631 -10.46 42.06 -10.18
N THR A 632 -10.68 41.26 -9.13
CA THR A 632 -9.72 41.09 -8.03
C THR A 632 -8.78 39.90 -8.20
N VAL A 633 -9.20 38.82 -8.89
CA VAL A 633 -8.48 37.54 -8.95
C VAL A 633 -8.34 36.95 -10.35
N GLY A 634 -8.78 37.69 -11.39
CA GLY A 634 -8.75 37.26 -12.79
C GLY A 634 -9.68 36.08 -13.09
N LYS A 635 -9.39 35.35 -14.18
CA LYS A 635 -10.25 34.27 -14.69
C LYS A 635 -10.28 33.04 -13.78
N LYS A 636 -11.48 32.59 -13.41
CA LYS A 636 -11.74 31.37 -12.63
C LYS A 636 -12.77 30.50 -13.32
N ASN A 637 -12.50 29.18 -13.35
CA ASN A 637 -13.47 28.18 -13.80
C ASN A 637 -14.26 27.68 -12.58
N LEU A 638 -15.56 27.82 -12.62
CA LEU A 638 -16.47 27.59 -11.51
C LEU A 638 -17.48 26.52 -11.87
N LEU A 639 -17.68 25.55 -10.98
CA LEU A 639 -18.80 24.62 -11.04
C LEU A 639 -19.99 25.30 -10.36
N LEU A 640 -21.05 25.60 -11.11
CA LEU A 640 -22.15 26.44 -10.64
C LEU A 640 -22.93 25.81 -9.49
N SER A 641 -23.04 24.48 -9.45
CA SER A 641 -23.68 23.75 -8.36
C SER A 641 -22.96 23.88 -6.99
N ALA A 642 -21.68 24.26 -6.99
CA ALA A 642 -20.86 24.37 -5.79
C ALA A 642 -20.40 25.81 -5.50
N THR A 643 -20.82 26.79 -6.33
CA THR A 643 -20.29 28.15 -6.26
C THR A 643 -21.40 29.17 -5.94
N PRO A 644 -21.26 30.00 -4.89
CA PRO A 644 -22.23 31.04 -4.54
C PRO A 644 -22.08 32.26 -5.45
N LEU A 645 -22.67 32.19 -6.63
CA LEU A 645 -22.77 33.32 -7.58
C LEU A 645 -24.17 33.94 -7.57
N ARG A 646 -24.24 35.24 -7.71
CA ARG A 646 -25.47 36.01 -7.94
C ARG A 646 -25.29 36.86 -9.20
N ARG A 647 -26.37 37.16 -9.90
CA ARG A 647 -26.34 38.19 -10.93
C ARG A 647 -26.08 39.56 -10.27
N ALA A 648 -25.24 40.37 -10.90
CA ALA A 648 -24.83 41.69 -10.40
C ALA A 648 -25.98 42.71 -10.39
#